data_09283945c1f4565d88976dba503b636f
#
_entry.id   09283945c1f4565d88976dba503b636f
#
_cell.length_a   1.000
_cell.length_b   1.000
_cell.length_c   1.000
_cell.angle_alpha   90.00
_cell.angle_beta   90.00
_cell.angle_gamma   90.00
#
_symmetry.space_group_name_H-M   'P 1'
#
loop_
_entity.id
_entity.type
_entity.pdbx_description
1 polymer ?
#
loop_
_entity_poly.entity_id
_entity_poly.type
_entity_poly.pdbx_seq_one_letter_code
_entity_poly.pdbx_strand_id
1 'polypeptide(L)'
;MRTRLSPFYRRPVAFLFALLLFSGLVFPQVNPVDYAAKYPGIEGIYEVQTPGEGTTIMEIYFKDGSLRTLDSGDWTSTKFDPIEGQELRFARVSPKNGLFQFEFLKDEQGRFTKFRVTNESQKLDVIGIKEAEFDDAKADPASPSDRRGYFERHYGKTEHMVPMRDGVRLFTQVYSPIDQSERHPIILFRTPYGISPYGREFGNYTTPSLLFLKENYILVNQEIRGTFQSEGEFRYFHPYIENKKTGAEADESSDAYDTVEWVLKNVPGHNDKVGAWGISYPGFTTTMAALAAHPAVLAASPQAPMADLYMGDDGLHNGALYLAHYANYVYTMGQARKGPTQEPPSKLPFPSPDGYSFFLGLGPLKNLTAKVIGATNEVWKETMAHESYDAYWQALSTYPHLHDIKPAILVAGGWYDAEDLSGTLQTYKTIERRQPGLRNSIVMGPWLHGGWNHLAGGSESRGPFVFNGTRAYFQEKIELPFFNYYLKGKGALDIPEAVIFETGTDQWRTYSAWPPTESKERKVFFADVGRLSLDRMAGPEGPGFDEYLSDPAKPVPYTQQITARYNRDYFVEDQRFAASRPDVLAYSTEALAEDVTITGPIKAELYVSTTGTDADWVVKVIDVYPDDAPDPKPNPLNVRMGGYQRLVRGDIFRGKFRHSFEKPEPFVPGRVTKVAFELPDVQHAFLKGHRIMVQVQSSWFPLFDRNPQKFCDIRAADEQDFQQATHRLHRTQEYPSNVVFRVLTK
;
A
#
# COMPACT_ATOMS: atom_id res chain seq x y z
N MET A 1 56.36 37.26 -26.71
CA MET A 1 56.84 37.85 -25.46
C MET A 1 56.41 36.89 -24.34
N ARG A 2 57.23 35.94 -23.93
CA ARG A 2 58.33 35.98 -22.96
C ARG A 2 57.97 36.80 -21.75
N THR A 3 57.74 36.12 -20.60
CA THR A 3 58.63 35.92 -19.45
C THR A 3 57.91 34.98 -18.45
N ARG A 4 58.42 33.80 -18.18
CA ARG A 4 59.47 33.37 -17.22
C ARG A 4 59.10 33.67 -15.75
N LEU A 5 58.87 32.59 -14.95
CA LEU A 5 59.72 31.84 -14.01
C LEU A 5 59.47 32.31 -12.57
N SER A 6 59.44 31.56 -11.50
CA SER A 6 60.22 30.35 -11.16
C SER A 6 59.78 29.81 -9.78
N PRO A 7 60.30 28.64 -9.31
CA PRO A 7 59.74 27.73 -8.31
C PRO A 7 60.41 27.89 -6.94
N PHE A 8 59.84 27.22 -5.93
CA PHE A 8 60.49 26.77 -4.65
C PHE A 8 59.36 26.44 -3.66
N TYR A 9 59.20 25.35 -2.94
CA TYR A 9 60.14 24.39 -2.35
C TYR A 9 59.39 23.11 -2.06
N ARG A 10 59.96 21.97 -2.43
CA ARG A 10 59.60 20.66 -1.86
C ARG A 10 60.36 20.48 -0.55
N ARG A 11 59.63 20.07 0.50
CA ARG A 11 60.27 19.32 1.59
C ARG A 11 59.39 18.08 1.89
N PRO A 12 60.01 16.89 2.03
CA PRO A 12 59.29 15.67 2.43
C PRO A 12 59.12 15.67 3.95
N VAL A 13 57.89 15.44 4.43
CA VAL A 13 57.65 15.11 5.84
C VAL A 13 57.69 13.58 5.92
N ALA A 14 58.71 13.08 6.57
CA ALA A 14 58.88 11.68 6.91
C ALA A 14 57.80 11.27 7.92
N PHE A 15 57.02 10.24 7.59
CA PHE A 15 56.13 9.59 8.53
C PHE A 15 56.97 8.75 9.51
N LEU A 16 57.08 9.21 10.75
CA LEU A 16 57.62 8.44 11.87
C LEU A 16 56.50 7.50 12.37
N PHE A 17 56.58 6.22 12.10
CA PHE A 17 55.76 5.21 12.79
C PHE A 17 56.23 5.09 14.21
N ALA A 18 55.52 5.69 15.14
CA ALA A 18 55.68 5.39 16.57
C ALA A 18 54.74 4.23 16.94
N LEU A 19 55.33 3.07 17.15
CA LEU A 19 54.68 1.97 17.88
C LEU A 19 54.45 2.43 19.32
N LEU A 20 53.25 2.85 19.65
CA LEU A 20 52.79 2.96 21.04
C LEU A 20 52.14 1.63 21.43
N LEU A 21 52.82 0.88 22.24
CA LEU A 21 52.30 -0.20 23.05
C LEU A 21 51.19 0.37 23.94
N PHE A 22 49.94 0.05 23.60
CA PHE A 22 48.79 0.32 24.46
C PHE A 22 48.85 -0.63 25.63
N SER A 23 49.46 -0.19 26.74
CA SER A 23 49.16 -0.67 28.08
C SER A 23 47.66 -0.40 28.35
N GLY A 24 46.94 -1.45 28.70
CA GLY A 24 45.48 -1.41 28.91
C GLY A 24 45.05 -0.35 29.93
N LEU A 25 44.59 0.75 29.43
CA LEU A 25 43.67 1.62 30.15
C LEU A 25 42.28 1.01 30.03
N VAL A 26 41.88 0.28 31.05
CA VAL A 26 40.47 -0.06 31.27
C VAL A 26 39.76 1.26 31.55
N PHE A 27 39.09 1.83 30.57
CA PHE A 27 38.10 2.86 30.82
C PHE A 27 37.05 2.25 31.75
N PRO A 28 36.69 2.88 32.86
CA PRO A 28 35.55 2.43 33.64
C PRO A 28 34.36 2.36 32.71
N GLN A 29 33.74 1.20 32.56
CA GLN A 29 32.40 1.10 31.96
C GLN A 29 31.48 1.92 32.87
N VAL A 30 31.13 3.15 32.42
CA VAL A 30 30.05 3.88 33.04
C VAL A 30 28.79 3.07 32.68
N ASN A 31 28.23 2.40 33.67
CA ASN A 31 26.93 1.73 33.45
C ASN A 31 25.94 2.76 32.95
N PRO A 32 25.25 2.49 31.84
CA PRO A 32 24.25 3.39 31.31
C PRO A 32 23.20 3.70 32.39
N VAL A 33 22.79 4.95 32.50
CA VAL A 33 21.75 5.36 33.46
C VAL A 33 20.44 4.67 33.07
N ASP A 34 19.88 3.91 33.99
CA ASP A 34 18.53 3.37 33.84
C ASP A 34 17.50 4.48 34.12
N TYR A 35 17.11 5.17 33.06
CA TYR A 35 16.15 6.27 33.15
C TYR A 35 14.73 5.80 33.50
N ALA A 36 14.34 4.59 33.12
CA ALA A 36 13.02 4.04 33.45
C ALA A 36 12.90 3.80 34.97
N ALA A 37 13.95 3.21 35.57
CA ALA A 37 14.00 2.99 37.01
C ALA A 37 14.12 4.32 37.82
N LYS A 38 14.87 5.30 37.26
CA LYS A 38 15.07 6.59 37.90
C LYS A 38 13.84 7.49 37.84
N TYR A 39 13.04 7.37 36.78
CA TYR A 39 11.83 8.20 36.54
C TYR A 39 10.63 7.31 36.16
N PRO A 40 10.02 6.60 37.12
CA PRO A 40 8.88 5.74 36.88
C PRO A 40 7.75 6.51 36.18
N GLY A 41 7.12 5.85 35.20
CA GLY A 41 6.01 6.41 34.44
C GLY A 41 6.39 7.38 33.34
N ILE A 42 7.70 7.50 32.97
CA ILE A 42 8.14 8.32 31.85
C ILE A 42 7.97 7.58 30.52
N GLU A 43 8.14 6.27 30.52
CA GLU A 43 7.88 5.43 29.35
C GLU A 43 6.37 5.29 29.11
N GLY A 44 5.96 5.14 27.84
CA GLY A 44 4.58 4.96 27.52
C GLY A 44 4.23 5.29 26.08
N ILE A 45 2.94 5.33 25.81
CA ILE A 45 2.34 5.64 24.52
C ILE A 45 1.85 7.09 24.58
N TYR A 46 2.24 7.89 23.58
CA TYR A 46 1.92 9.30 23.50
C TYR A 46 1.26 9.63 22.16
N GLU A 47 0.20 10.43 22.21
CA GLU A 47 -0.40 11.02 21.02
C GLU A 47 0.31 12.32 20.66
N VAL A 48 0.76 12.45 19.44
CA VAL A 48 1.48 13.61 18.90
C VAL A 48 0.69 14.21 17.74
N GLN A 49 0.33 15.48 17.86
CA GLN A 49 -0.30 16.23 16.77
C GLN A 49 0.75 17.05 16.06
N THR A 50 1.07 16.68 14.82
CA THR A 50 2.02 17.41 13.99
C THR A 50 1.28 18.30 13.00
N PRO A 51 1.53 19.62 13.00
CA PRO A 51 0.88 20.52 12.04
C PRO A 51 1.15 20.09 10.59
N GLY A 52 0.07 19.85 9.83
CA GLY A 52 0.13 19.44 8.43
C GLY A 52 0.33 17.94 8.17
N GLU A 53 0.58 17.12 9.19
CA GLU A 53 0.77 15.66 9.06
C GLU A 53 -0.29 14.85 9.81
N GLY A 54 -1.10 15.49 10.66
CA GLY A 54 -2.15 14.86 11.45
C GLY A 54 -1.69 14.30 12.78
N THR A 55 -2.46 13.37 13.34
CA THR A 55 -2.19 12.75 14.64
C THR A 55 -1.36 11.48 14.44
N THR A 56 -0.27 11.35 15.21
CA THR A 56 0.62 10.18 15.21
C THR A 56 0.70 9.62 16.62
N ILE A 57 0.76 8.30 16.76
CA ILE A 57 1.07 7.64 18.03
C ILE A 57 2.58 7.44 18.10
N MET A 58 3.18 7.89 19.18
CA MET A 58 4.60 7.74 19.44
C MET A 58 4.82 6.96 20.72
N GLU A 59 5.60 5.90 20.62
CA GLU A 59 6.05 5.14 21.77
C GLU A 59 7.39 5.66 22.26
N ILE A 60 7.53 5.76 23.57
CA ILE A 60 8.74 6.26 24.22
C ILE A 60 9.23 5.24 25.23
N TYR A 61 10.48 4.84 25.10
CA TYR A 61 11.16 3.91 26.00
C TYR A 61 12.65 4.21 26.10
N PHE A 62 13.31 3.66 27.10
CA PHE A 62 14.75 3.81 27.29
C PHE A 62 15.48 2.50 27.01
N LYS A 63 16.63 2.61 26.33
CA LYS A 63 17.52 1.47 26.08
C LYS A 63 18.97 1.96 26.09
N ASP A 64 19.84 1.27 26.85
CA ASP A 64 21.28 1.56 26.94
C ASP A 64 21.57 3.05 27.30
N GLY A 65 20.77 3.62 28.18
CA GLY A 65 20.91 5.02 28.64
C GLY A 65 20.50 6.08 27.61
N SER A 66 19.87 5.70 26.52
CA SER A 66 19.34 6.61 25.50
C SER A 66 17.83 6.54 25.43
N LEU A 67 17.19 7.66 25.10
CA LEU A 67 15.77 7.71 24.78
C LEU A 67 15.56 7.15 23.38
N ARG A 68 14.55 6.32 23.23
CA ARG A 68 14.07 5.79 21.96
C ARG A 68 12.65 6.24 21.74
N THR A 69 12.35 6.65 20.52
CA THR A 69 10.98 6.92 20.08
C THR A 69 10.67 6.02 18.91
N LEU A 70 9.44 5.55 18.87
CA LEU A 70 8.90 4.78 17.76
C LEU A 70 7.64 5.49 17.27
N ASP A 71 7.66 5.95 16.03
CA ASP A 71 6.56 6.67 15.39
C ASP A 71 5.70 5.69 14.59
N SER A 72 4.37 5.74 14.76
CA SER A 72 3.43 4.91 14.02
C SER A 72 3.36 5.22 12.51
N GLY A 73 3.97 6.33 12.07
CA GLY A 73 3.98 6.74 10.66
C GLY A 73 5.04 6.06 9.81
N ASP A 74 6.23 5.82 10.33
CA ASP A 74 7.34 5.21 9.58
C ASP A 74 8.05 4.07 10.32
N TRP A 75 7.63 3.76 11.55
CA TRP A 75 8.11 2.63 12.37
C TRP A 75 9.63 2.57 12.59
N THR A 76 10.34 3.66 12.35
CA THR A 76 11.76 3.74 12.64
C THR A 76 11.99 4.14 14.07
N SER A 77 12.73 3.30 14.81
CA SER A 77 13.19 3.68 16.13
C SER A 77 14.21 4.82 16.03
N THR A 78 13.86 5.96 16.56
CA THR A 78 14.76 7.13 16.60
C THR A 78 15.44 7.21 17.95
N LYS A 79 16.79 7.26 17.96
CA LYS A 79 17.60 7.40 19.15
C LYS A 79 17.87 8.87 19.46
N PHE A 80 17.68 9.24 20.71
CA PHE A 80 18.10 10.53 21.27
C PHE A 80 19.08 10.27 22.43
N ASP A 81 20.20 10.94 22.40
CA ASP A 81 21.20 10.84 23.47
C ASP A 81 20.94 11.89 24.54
N PRO A 82 21.23 11.61 25.82
CA PRO A 82 21.03 12.58 26.90
C PRO A 82 21.95 13.78 26.70
N ILE A 83 21.42 14.98 27.03
CA ILE A 83 22.20 16.20 27.01
C ILE A 83 22.93 16.33 28.36
N GLU A 84 24.26 16.41 28.32
CA GLU A 84 25.09 16.49 29.50
C GLU A 84 24.70 17.69 30.41
N GLY A 85 24.49 17.43 31.69
CA GLY A 85 24.07 18.44 32.66
C GLY A 85 22.60 18.89 32.58
N GLN A 86 21.81 18.30 31.68
CA GLN A 86 20.37 18.62 31.54
C GLN A 86 19.52 17.36 31.80
N GLU A 87 18.93 17.32 32.97
CA GLU A 87 18.09 16.18 33.36
C GLU A 87 16.81 16.10 32.51
N LEU A 88 16.47 14.92 32.02
CA LEU A 88 15.27 14.66 31.19
C LEU A 88 15.23 15.43 29.85
N ARG A 89 16.36 15.84 29.35
CA ARG A 89 16.51 16.40 28.03
C ARG A 89 17.42 15.54 27.18
N PHE A 90 16.97 15.26 25.96
CA PHE A 90 17.66 14.40 25.00
C PHE A 90 17.75 15.10 23.66
N ALA A 91 18.78 14.77 22.90
CA ALA A 91 18.99 15.40 21.60
C ALA A 91 19.42 14.38 20.54
N ARG A 92 19.09 14.69 19.30
CA ARG A 92 19.58 14.00 18.11
C ARG A 92 19.96 15.02 17.06
N VAL A 93 21.13 14.84 16.45
CA VAL A 93 21.52 15.61 15.27
C VAL A 93 21.21 14.80 14.02
N SER A 94 20.33 15.31 13.17
CA SER A 94 20.08 14.76 11.85
C SER A 94 20.92 15.49 10.81
N PRO A 95 21.71 14.82 9.97
CA PRO A 95 22.54 15.47 8.94
C PRO A 95 21.74 16.33 7.97
N LYS A 96 20.46 15.97 7.71
CA LYS A 96 19.57 16.71 6.80
C LYS A 96 18.71 17.75 7.50
N ASN A 97 18.27 17.45 8.72
CA ASN A 97 17.16 18.16 9.38
C ASN A 97 17.59 18.95 10.62
N GLY A 98 18.89 18.97 10.96
CA GLY A 98 19.42 19.74 12.07
C GLY A 98 19.20 19.07 13.43
N LEU A 99 19.19 19.88 14.50
CA LEU A 99 19.12 19.45 15.88
C LEU A 99 17.67 19.29 16.35
N PHE A 100 17.30 18.07 16.72
CA PHE A 100 16.06 17.80 17.46
C PHE A 100 16.35 17.75 18.96
N GLN A 101 15.53 18.43 19.75
CA GLN A 101 15.58 18.39 21.21
C GLN A 101 14.28 17.82 21.74
N PHE A 102 14.38 16.95 22.72
CA PHE A 102 13.28 16.26 23.38
C PHE A 102 13.31 16.56 24.88
N GLU A 103 12.19 17.00 25.45
CA GLU A 103 12.06 17.37 26.88
C GLU A 103 10.78 16.75 27.45
N PHE A 104 10.89 16.07 28.59
CA PHE A 104 9.73 15.57 29.32
C PHE A 104 9.15 16.63 30.24
N LEU A 105 7.82 16.71 30.27
CA LEU A 105 7.05 17.67 31.04
C LEU A 105 6.21 16.94 32.10
N LYS A 106 6.21 17.48 33.32
CA LYS A 106 5.40 16.98 34.44
C LYS A 106 4.12 17.81 34.59
N ASP A 107 3.05 17.12 35.04
CA ASP A 107 1.83 17.80 35.48
C ASP A 107 2.00 18.41 36.91
N GLU A 108 0.95 19.06 37.41
CA GLU A 108 0.91 19.66 38.74
C GLU A 108 1.11 18.66 39.90
N GLN A 109 0.88 17.37 39.62
CA GLN A 109 1.07 16.25 40.55
C GLN A 109 2.45 15.61 40.43
N GLY A 110 3.31 16.12 39.54
CA GLY A 110 4.68 15.67 39.34
C GLY A 110 4.79 14.41 38.43
N ARG A 111 3.72 14.00 37.74
CA ARG A 111 3.69 12.85 36.84
C ARG A 111 4.11 13.26 35.44
N PHE A 112 4.76 12.37 34.70
CA PHE A 112 5.11 12.60 33.29
C PHE A 112 3.90 12.33 32.39
N THR A 113 3.27 13.40 31.93
CA THR A 113 2.05 13.33 31.10
C THR A 113 2.24 13.91 29.72
N LYS A 114 3.37 14.59 29.47
CA LYS A 114 3.66 15.22 28.20
C LYS A 114 5.16 15.21 27.89
N PHE A 115 5.47 15.34 26.61
CA PHE A 115 6.80 15.73 26.16
C PHE A 115 6.71 16.84 25.11
N ARG A 116 7.82 17.50 24.86
CA ARG A 116 7.97 18.50 23.80
C ARG A 116 9.13 18.14 22.91
N VAL A 117 8.95 18.18 21.59
CA VAL A 117 10.03 18.07 20.61
C VAL A 117 10.14 19.34 19.85
N THR A 118 11.35 19.89 19.76
CA THR A 118 11.65 21.11 19.02
C THR A 118 12.75 20.88 17.99
N ASN A 119 12.63 21.58 16.85
CA ASN A 119 13.69 21.69 15.85
C ASN A 119 13.61 23.07 15.20
N GLU A 120 14.59 23.93 15.50
CA GLU A 120 14.59 25.30 15.01
C GLU A 120 14.73 25.40 13.49
N SER A 121 15.54 24.54 12.88
CA SER A 121 15.77 24.56 11.43
C SER A 121 14.52 24.21 10.62
N GLN A 122 13.63 23.40 11.19
CA GLN A 122 12.36 23.00 10.58
C GLN A 122 11.15 23.77 11.12
N LYS A 123 11.37 24.70 12.06
CA LYS A 123 10.30 25.39 12.80
C LYS A 123 9.31 24.41 13.45
N LEU A 124 9.84 23.26 13.91
CA LEU A 124 9.05 22.22 14.57
C LEU A 124 8.98 22.53 16.07
N ASP A 125 7.77 22.52 16.60
CA ASP A 125 7.46 22.58 18.03
C ASP A 125 6.18 21.80 18.27
N VAL A 126 6.33 20.57 18.72
CA VAL A 126 5.20 19.63 18.92
C VAL A 126 5.17 19.11 20.34
N ILE A 127 3.98 18.88 20.84
CA ILE A 127 3.72 18.31 22.17
C ILE A 127 3.06 16.94 21.99
N GLY A 128 3.64 15.91 22.61
CA GLY A 128 3.01 14.61 22.80
C GLY A 128 2.31 14.54 24.14
N ILE A 129 1.10 13.99 24.15
CA ILE A 129 0.29 13.78 25.36
C ILE A 129 0.27 12.28 25.65
N LYS A 130 0.59 11.90 26.89
CA LYS A 130 0.62 10.49 27.30
C LYS A 130 -0.79 9.91 27.36
N GLU A 131 -1.01 8.85 26.61
CA GLU A 131 -2.30 8.15 26.52
C GLU A 131 -2.34 6.92 27.45
N ALA A 132 -1.20 6.21 27.59
CA ALA A 132 -1.12 4.99 28.40
C ALA A 132 0.27 4.77 29.00
N GLU A 133 0.33 4.06 30.12
CA GLU A 133 1.55 3.49 30.70
C GLU A 133 1.77 2.06 30.18
N PHE A 134 3.04 1.64 30.11
CA PHE A 134 3.36 0.23 29.87
C PHE A 134 3.05 -0.54 31.15
N ASP A 135 2.14 -1.50 31.05
CA ASP A 135 1.83 -2.44 32.12
C ASP A 135 2.05 -3.87 31.56
N ASP A 136 3.19 -4.46 31.89
CA ASP A 136 3.57 -5.82 31.44
C ASP A 136 2.51 -6.87 31.78
N ALA A 137 1.71 -6.65 32.83
CA ALA A 137 0.63 -7.54 33.22
C ALA A 137 -0.65 -7.35 32.39
N LYS A 138 -0.79 -6.19 31.75
CA LYS A 138 -1.91 -5.83 30.85
C LYS A 138 -1.48 -5.66 29.42
N ALA A 139 -0.24 -6.10 29.08
CA ALA A 139 0.34 -5.97 27.76
C ALA A 139 -0.66 -6.34 26.66
N ASP A 140 -1.17 -5.33 25.98
CA ASP A 140 -2.04 -5.49 24.82
C ASP A 140 -1.20 -6.07 23.69
N PRO A 141 -1.53 -7.27 23.19
CA PRO A 141 -0.87 -7.84 22.00
C PRO A 141 -0.91 -6.93 20.78
N ALA A 142 -1.81 -5.96 20.74
CA ALA A 142 -1.89 -4.96 19.69
C ALA A 142 -0.94 -3.77 19.89
N SER A 143 -0.33 -3.62 21.08
CA SER A 143 0.64 -2.55 21.35
C SER A 143 2.00 -2.87 20.73
N PRO A 144 2.56 -1.98 19.88
CA PRO A 144 3.87 -2.17 19.28
C PRO A 144 5.03 -2.28 20.29
N SER A 145 4.95 -1.58 21.43
CA SER A 145 5.96 -1.61 22.49
C SER A 145 6.01 -2.92 23.24
N ASP A 146 4.84 -3.43 23.61
CA ASP A 146 4.72 -4.72 24.28
C ASP A 146 5.26 -5.82 23.38
N ARG A 147 5.01 -5.72 22.08
CA ARG A 147 5.54 -6.62 21.09
C ARG A 147 7.06 -6.59 21.02
N ARG A 148 7.68 -5.41 20.99
CA ARG A 148 9.12 -5.30 20.95
C ARG A 148 9.77 -5.84 22.21
N GLY A 149 9.26 -5.50 23.37
CA GLY A 149 9.75 -6.02 24.65
C GLY A 149 9.62 -7.56 24.74
N TYR A 150 8.49 -8.11 24.29
CA TYR A 150 8.30 -9.55 24.18
C TYR A 150 9.33 -10.18 23.21
N PHE A 151 9.49 -9.59 22.03
CA PHE A 151 10.37 -10.08 20.98
C PHE A 151 11.83 -10.11 21.45
N GLU A 152 12.33 -9.05 22.05
CA GLU A 152 13.71 -8.98 22.57
C GLU A 152 13.98 -9.95 23.75
N ARG A 153 12.98 -10.25 24.56
CA ARG A 153 13.13 -11.18 25.70
C ARG A 153 13.02 -12.65 25.31
N HIS A 154 12.25 -12.98 24.28
CA HIS A 154 11.92 -14.36 23.94
C HIS A 154 12.58 -14.88 22.68
N TYR A 155 13.29 -14.03 21.92
CA TYR A 155 13.91 -14.41 20.65
C TYR A 155 15.38 -14.07 20.58
N GLY A 156 16.14 -14.94 19.91
CA GLY A 156 17.49 -14.67 19.45
C GLY A 156 17.49 -14.24 18.00
N LYS A 157 18.40 -13.32 17.61
CA LYS A 157 18.58 -12.87 16.23
C LYS A 157 19.92 -13.30 15.68
N THR A 158 19.93 -13.82 14.45
CA THR A 158 21.13 -14.08 13.67
C THR A 158 21.02 -13.51 12.27
N GLU A 159 22.14 -13.16 11.63
CA GLU A 159 22.19 -12.59 10.28
C GLU A 159 23.09 -13.45 9.39
N HIS A 160 22.67 -13.68 8.17
CA HIS A 160 23.30 -14.59 7.24
C HIS A 160 23.30 -14.04 5.80
N MET A 161 24.33 -14.37 5.04
CA MET A 161 24.36 -14.22 3.59
C MET A 161 24.03 -15.58 2.96
N VAL A 162 22.77 -15.79 2.62
CA VAL A 162 22.26 -17.07 2.12
C VAL A 162 22.61 -17.22 0.64
N PRO A 163 23.39 -18.24 0.24
CA PRO A 163 23.77 -18.42 -1.16
C PRO A 163 22.60 -19.00 -1.98
N MET A 164 22.35 -18.36 -3.11
CA MET A 164 21.41 -18.85 -4.13
C MET A 164 22.15 -19.77 -5.12
N ARG A 165 21.40 -20.51 -5.93
CA ARG A 165 21.91 -21.51 -6.90
C ARG A 165 22.87 -20.93 -7.96
N ASP A 166 22.78 -19.64 -8.25
CA ASP A 166 23.63 -18.91 -9.18
C ASP A 166 24.85 -18.26 -8.52
N GLY A 167 25.01 -18.45 -7.20
CA GLY A 167 26.13 -17.93 -6.41
C GLY A 167 25.90 -16.54 -5.81
N VAL A 168 24.82 -15.85 -6.15
CA VAL A 168 24.42 -14.59 -5.49
C VAL A 168 24.01 -14.88 -4.05
N ARG A 169 24.35 -13.97 -3.11
CA ARG A 169 24.03 -14.15 -1.69
C ARG A 169 23.01 -13.13 -1.24
N LEU A 170 21.94 -13.60 -0.58
CA LEU A 170 20.86 -12.74 -0.08
C LEU A 170 20.96 -12.56 1.43
N PHE A 171 20.88 -11.30 1.86
CA PHE A 171 20.94 -10.95 3.27
C PHE A 171 19.65 -11.40 3.97
N THR A 172 19.81 -12.15 5.03
CA THR A 172 18.71 -12.81 5.73
C THR A 172 18.87 -12.67 7.24
N GLN A 173 17.84 -12.18 7.92
CA GLN A 173 17.73 -12.18 9.37
C GLN A 173 16.85 -13.36 9.80
N VAL A 174 17.32 -14.11 10.77
CA VAL A 174 16.59 -15.21 11.39
C VAL A 174 16.36 -14.87 12.85
N TYR A 175 15.11 -14.89 13.26
CA TYR A 175 14.70 -14.73 14.65
C TYR A 175 14.14 -16.06 15.13
N SER A 176 14.81 -16.68 16.11
CA SER A 176 14.43 -17.97 16.66
C SER A 176 13.99 -17.83 18.11
N PRO A 177 12.92 -18.49 18.55
CA PRO A 177 12.56 -18.56 19.95
C PRO A 177 13.74 -19.05 20.80
N ILE A 178 13.94 -18.45 21.97
CA ILE A 178 14.95 -18.89 22.95
C ILE A 178 14.52 -20.23 23.58
N ASP A 179 13.22 -20.41 23.76
CA ASP A 179 12.64 -21.67 24.21
C ASP A 179 12.81 -22.74 23.11
N GLN A 180 13.57 -23.76 23.41
CA GLN A 180 13.84 -24.90 22.52
C GLN A 180 13.19 -26.19 23.05
N SER A 181 12.17 -26.08 23.92
CA SER A 181 11.45 -27.22 24.47
C SER A 181 10.62 -27.99 23.42
N GLU A 182 10.29 -27.33 22.31
CA GLU A 182 9.63 -27.91 21.14
C GLU A 182 10.28 -27.45 19.84
N ARG A 183 9.90 -28.09 18.72
CA ARG A 183 10.30 -27.63 17.39
C ARG A 183 9.28 -26.63 16.86
N HIS A 184 9.75 -25.56 16.21
CA HIS A 184 8.96 -24.41 15.81
C HIS A 184 8.78 -24.35 14.28
N PRO A 185 7.61 -23.95 13.79
CA PRO A 185 7.43 -23.69 12.37
C PRO A 185 8.08 -22.37 11.94
N ILE A 186 8.33 -22.26 10.64
CA ILE A 186 8.99 -21.10 10.04
C ILE A 186 7.97 -20.23 9.32
N ILE A 187 8.09 -18.90 9.43
CA ILE A 187 7.45 -17.92 8.54
C ILE A 187 8.55 -17.25 7.72
N LEU A 188 8.43 -17.36 6.39
CA LEU A 188 9.30 -16.72 5.41
C LEU A 188 8.66 -15.41 4.93
N PHE A 189 9.40 -14.31 5.06
CA PHE A 189 9.07 -12.98 4.57
C PHE A 189 10.21 -12.47 3.68
N ARG A 190 9.91 -12.05 2.45
CA ARG A 190 10.89 -11.54 1.49
C ARG A 190 10.46 -10.17 0.98
N THR A 191 11.38 -9.18 0.96
CA THR A 191 11.03 -7.78 0.74
C THR A 191 12.10 -6.99 -0.02
N PRO A 192 11.73 -6.03 -0.88
CA PRO A 192 12.64 -5.04 -1.44
C PRO A 192 12.87 -3.82 -0.54
N TYR A 193 12.10 -3.69 0.56
CA TYR A 193 12.03 -2.45 1.35
C TYR A 193 13.08 -2.36 2.46
N GLY A 194 13.95 -3.40 2.60
CA GLY A 194 14.90 -3.53 3.68
C GLY A 194 14.30 -4.16 4.93
N ILE A 195 15.18 -4.75 5.75
CA ILE A 195 14.81 -5.43 7.00
C ILE A 195 15.58 -4.85 8.19
N SER A 196 15.96 -3.57 8.11
CA SER A 196 16.60 -2.88 9.24
C SER A 196 15.77 -3.01 10.53
N PRO A 197 16.42 -2.91 11.72
CA PRO A 197 17.82 -2.61 11.96
C PRO A 197 18.73 -3.84 11.73
N TYR A 198 19.98 -3.56 11.35
CA TYR A 198 21.02 -4.57 11.18
C TYR A 198 21.78 -4.81 12.49
N GLY A 199 22.49 -5.94 12.58
CA GLY A 199 23.25 -6.32 13.78
C GLY A 199 22.34 -6.83 14.90
N ARG A 200 22.63 -6.42 16.14
CA ARG A 200 21.96 -6.99 17.33
C ARG A 200 20.57 -6.42 17.62
N GLU A 201 20.21 -5.32 17.01
CA GLU A 201 18.91 -4.67 17.26
C GLU A 201 17.78 -5.45 16.58
N PHE A 202 16.60 -5.46 17.21
CA PHE A 202 15.40 -6.12 16.70
C PHE A 202 14.53 -5.15 15.90
N GLY A 203 14.02 -5.61 14.76
CA GLY A 203 13.14 -4.84 13.91
C GLY A 203 11.65 -5.04 14.24
N ASN A 204 10.84 -4.08 13.87
CA ASN A 204 9.39 -4.15 14.08
C ASN A 204 8.64 -4.81 12.91
N TYR A 205 9.27 -4.92 11.73
CA TYR A 205 8.66 -5.40 10.47
C TYR A 205 8.73 -6.91 10.26
N THR A 206 8.87 -7.68 11.30
CA THR A 206 9.39 -9.04 11.19
C THR A 206 8.33 -10.13 11.29
N THR A 207 7.06 -9.80 11.51
CA THR A 207 6.04 -10.80 11.83
C THR A 207 4.65 -10.35 11.36
N PRO A 208 3.79 -11.28 10.95
CA PRO A 208 2.40 -10.98 10.66
C PRO A 208 1.68 -10.29 11.84
N SER A 209 1.85 -10.79 13.05
CA SER A 209 1.34 -10.18 14.28
C SER A 209 2.11 -10.67 15.51
N LEU A 210 1.91 -10.02 16.67
CA LEU A 210 2.46 -10.50 17.95
C LEU A 210 1.99 -11.93 18.30
N LEU A 211 0.83 -12.32 17.82
CA LEU A 211 0.30 -13.66 18.06
C LEU A 211 1.24 -14.76 17.54
N PHE A 212 1.94 -14.52 16.42
CA PHE A 212 2.94 -15.46 15.90
C PHE A 212 4.16 -15.56 16.80
N LEU A 213 4.58 -14.46 17.45
CA LEU A 213 5.66 -14.50 18.43
C LEU A 213 5.26 -15.32 19.66
N LYS A 214 4.03 -15.13 20.16
CA LYS A 214 3.50 -15.92 21.30
C LYS A 214 3.31 -17.41 20.98
N GLU A 215 3.15 -17.73 19.70
CA GLU A 215 3.11 -19.10 19.21
C GLU A 215 4.51 -19.64 18.81
N ASN A 216 5.59 -18.95 19.16
CA ASN A 216 6.97 -19.37 18.97
C ASN A 216 7.32 -19.73 17.51
N TYR A 217 6.89 -18.93 16.53
CA TYR A 217 7.33 -19.11 15.15
C TYR A 217 8.76 -18.62 14.94
N ILE A 218 9.58 -19.37 14.21
CA ILE A 218 10.85 -18.87 13.66
C ILE A 218 10.51 -17.92 12.53
N LEU A 219 11.09 -16.71 12.56
CA LEU A 219 10.87 -15.70 11.52
C LEU A 219 12.13 -15.59 10.66
N VAL A 220 11.96 -15.74 9.35
CA VAL A 220 13.01 -15.62 8.36
C VAL A 220 12.68 -14.44 7.46
N ASN A 221 13.41 -13.34 7.63
CA ASN A 221 13.25 -12.12 6.86
C ASN A 221 14.42 -11.96 5.90
N GLN A 222 14.13 -11.82 4.61
CA GLN A 222 15.14 -11.74 3.58
C GLN A 222 14.93 -10.50 2.70
N GLU A 223 16.01 -9.78 2.47
CA GLU A 223 16.08 -8.77 1.42
C GLU A 223 16.22 -9.46 0.07
N ILE A 224 15.36 -9.11 -0.88
CA ILE A 224 15.42 -9.73 -2.22
C ILE A 224 16.67 -9.27 -2.97
N ARG A 225 16.95 -9.97 -4.05
CA ARG A 225 18.10 -9.76 -4.94
C ARG A 225 18.29 -8.30 -5.34
N GLY A 226 19.54 -7.79 -5.19
CA GLY A 226 19.91 -6.42 -5.56
C GLY A 226 19.31 -5.31 -4.70
N THR A 227 18.78 -5.64 -3.52
CA THR A 227 18.26 -4.65 -2.56
C THR A 227 19.07 -4.64 -1.28
N PHE A 228 19.23 -3.48 -0.67
CA PHE A 228 19.94 -3.21 0.57
C PHE A 228 21.26 -4.03 0.73
N GLN A 229 21.33 -4.96 1.67
CA GLN A 229 22.52 -5.77 1.93
C GLN A 229 22.63 -7.01 1.02
N SER A 230 21.60 -7.33 0.26
CA SER A 230 21.61 -8.43 -0.69
C SER A 230 22.46 -8.12 -1.92
N GLU A 231 23.17 -9.11 -2.41
CA GLU A 231 23.92 -9.07 -3.67
C GLU A 231 23.01 -9.24 -4.90
N GLY A 232 23.62 -9.16 -6.08
CA GLY A 232 22.94 -9.32 -7.36
C GLY A 232 22.35 -8.01 -7.90
N GLU A 233 21.56 -8.12 -8.95
CA GLU A 233 20.90 -7.00 -9.63
C GLU A 233 19.42 -7.00 -9.29
N PHE A 234 18.90 -5.84 -8.88
CA PHE A 234 17.47 -5.66 -8.66
C PHE A 234 16.75 -5.56 -10.00
N ARG A 235 15.75 -6.41 -10.19
CA ARG A 235 14.80 -6.34 -11.28
C ARG A 235 13.42 -6.17 -10.72
N TYR A 236 12.82 -5.06 -11.07
CA TYR A 236 11.47 -4.74 -10.63
C TYR A 236 10.47 -5.76 -11.18
N PHE A 237 9.76 -6.47 -10.32
CA PHE A 237 8.86 -7.57 -10.70
C PHE A 237 9.54 -8.59 -11.62
N HIS A 238 10.63 -9.17 -11.18
CA HIS A 238 11.35 -10.14 -11.99
C HIS A 238 10.40 -11.19 -12.56
N PRO A 239 10.28 -11.33 -13.90
CA PRO A 239 9.37 -12.28 -14.53
C PRO A 239 9.56 -13.71 -14.02
N TYR A 240 8.46 -14.41 -13.80
CA TYR A 240 8.52 -15.83 -13.43
C TYR A 240 9.06 -16.66 -14.60
N ILE A 241 10.07 -17.47 -14.33
CA ILE A 241 10.65 -18.39 -15.30
C ILE A 241 10.05 -19.78 -15.06
N GLU A 242 9.09 -20.17 -15.89
CA GLU A 242 8.32 -21.42 -15.68
C GLU A 242 9.18 -22.68 -15.83
N ASN A 243 9.98 -22.78 -16.86
CA ASN A 243 10.77 -23.97 -17.19
C ASN A 243 12.27 -23.66 -17.09
N LYS A 244 12.76 -23.44 -15.88
CA LYS A 244 14.19 -23.20 -15.63
C LYS A 244 15.03 -24.38 -16.12
N LYS A 245 15.92 -24.13 -17.09
CA LYS A 245 16.74 -25.17 -17.75
C LYS A 245 18.13 -25.29 -17.12
N THR A 246 18.57 -24.23 -16.47
CA THR A 246 19.92 -24.16 -15.88
C THR A 246 19.86 -23.59 -14.46
N GLY A 247 20.89 -23.90 -13.64
CA GLY A 247 21.02 -23.30 -12.32
C GLY A 247 21.27 -21.78 -12.32
N ALA A 248 21.62 -21.19 -13.48
CA ALA A 248 21.81 -19.77 -13.64
C ALA A 248 20.51 -18.98 -13.90
N GLU A 249 19.42 -19.68 -14.23
CA GLU A 249 18.09 -19.07 -14.42
C GLU A 249 17.43 -18.89 -13.04
N ALA A 250 17.64 -17.72 -12.46
CA ALA A 250 17.11 -17.35 -11.15
C ALA A 250 16.04 -16.30 -11.24
N ASP A 251 14.99 -16.44 -10.45
CA ASP A 251 13.91 -15.50 -10.21
C ASP A 251 13.48 -15.55 -8.73
N GLU A 252 12.47 -14.76 -8.33
CA GLU A 252 12.00 -14.72 -6.96
C GLU A 252 11.51 -16.07 -6.44
N SER A 253 11.00 -16.95 -7.31
CA SER A 253 10.56 -18.30 -6.92
C SER A 253 11.73 -19.22 -6.61
N SER A 254 12.79 -19.19 -7.43
CA SER A 254 13.99 -19.97 -7.18
C SER A 254 14.75 -19.46 -5.95
N ASP A 255 14.82 -18.16 -5.74
CA ASP A 255 15.42 -17.56 -4.55
C ASP A 255 14.68 -17.97 -3.27
N ALA A 256 13.33 -18.01 -3.33
CA ALA A 256 12.52 -18.51 -2.22
C ALA A 256 12.80 -20.01 -1.94
N TYR A 257 12.89 -20.82 -3.00
CA TYR A 257 13.20 -22.24 -2.89
C TYR A 257 14.57 -22.46 -2.21
N ASP A 258 15.62 -21.82 -2.73
CA ASP A 258 16.98 -21.94 -2.23
C ASP A 258 17.10 -21.42 -0.78
N THR A 259 16.36 -20.38 -0.43
CA THR A 259 16.29 -19.86 0.93
C THR A 259 15.68 -20.88 1.89
N VAL A 260 14.58 -21.53 1.50
CA VAL A 260 13.94 -22.57 2.33
C VAL A 260 14.88 -23.75 2.51
N GLU A 261 15.53 -24.26 1.45
CA GLU A 261 16.52 -25.33 1.54
C GLU A 261 17.66 -24.97 2.50
N TRP A 262 18.18 -23.73 2.40
CA TRP A 262 19.27 -23.29 3.28
C TRP A 262 18.82 -23.20 4.74
N VAL A 263 17.63 -22.63 4.99
CA VAL A 263 17.07 -22.47 6.35
C VAL A 263 16.86 -23.83 7.00
N LEU A 264 16.25 -24.79 6.30
CA LEU A 264 16.03 -26.15 6.82
C LEU A 264 17.36 -26.88 7.15
N LYS A 265 18.43 -26.56 6.47
CA LYS A 265 19.73 -27.14 6.71
C LYS A 265 20.51 -26.47 7.84
N ASN A 266 20.36 -25.16 8.03
CA ASN A 266 21.28 -24.35 8.82
C ASN A 266 20.67 -23.71 10.08
N VAL A 267 19.36 -23.60 10.16
CA VAL A 267 18.66 -23.00 11.32
C VAL A 267 18.18 -24.14 12.22
N PRO A 268 18.64 -24.22 13.48
CA PRO A 268 18.21 -25.30 14.39
C PRO A 268 16.80 -25.01 14.95
N GLY A 269 16.16 -26.05 15.49
CA GLY A 269 14.93 -25.94 16.28
C GLY A 269 13.63 -25.86 15.44
N HIS A 270 13.69 -25.94 14.10
CA HIS A 270 12.51 -25.95 13.27
C HIS A 270 11.84 -27.35 13.18
N ASN A 271 10.55 -27.36 12.81
CA ASN A 271 9.74 -28.57 12.64
C ASN A 271 9.57 -28.99 11.17
N ASP A 272 10.46 -28.57 10.28
CA ASP A 272 10.48 -28.83 8.84
C ASP A 272 9.28 -28.25 8.05
N LYS A 273 8.49 -27.35 8.64
CA LYS A 273 7.33 -26.75 8.02
C LYS A 273 7.48 -25.24 7.88
N VAL A 274 7.17 -24.74 6.70
CA VAL A 274 7.33 -23.32 6.33
C VAL A 274 6.00 -22.76 5.88
N GLY A 275 5.68 -21.55 6.36
CA GLY A 275 4.66 -20.67 5.82
C GLY A 275 5.31 -19.48 5.11
N ALA A 276 4.74 -19.04 4.00
CA ALA A 276 5.14 -17.80 3.33
C ALA A 276 4.09 -16.71 3.59
N TRP A 277 4.55 -15.48 3.86
CA TRP A 277 3.69 -14.36 4.21
C TRP A 277 4.24 -13.04 3.70
N GLY A 278 3.37 -12.13 3.27
CA GLY A 278 3.74 -10.77 2.91
C GLY A 278 2.61 -9.95 2.34
N ILE A 279 2.74 -8.62 2.45
CA ILE A 279 1.77 -7.61 1.99
C ILE A 279 2.41 -6.81 0.86
N SER A 280 1.67 -6.48 -0.22
CA SER A 280 2.17 -5.63 -1.32
C SER A 280 3.23 -6.35 -2.16
N TYR A 281 4.39 -5.75 -2.40
CA TYR A 281 5.52 -6.43 -3.03
C TYR A 281 5.91 -7.72 -2.28
N PRO A 282 6.00 -7.76 -0.94
CA PRO A 282 6.10 -9.01 -0.20
C PRO A 282 4.93 -9.98 -0.43
N GLY A 283 3.74 -9.52 -0.81
CA GLY A 283 2.64 -10.35 -1.29
C GLY A 283 2.96 -11.01 -2.63
N PHE A 284 3.58 -10.27 -3.56
CA PHE A 284 4.13 -10.81 -4.80
C PHE A 284 5.21 -11.88 -4.51
N THR A 285 6.20 -11.59 -3.66
CA THR A 285 7.23 -12.60 -3.33
C THR A 285 6.67 -13.81 -2.60
N THR A 286 5.57 -13.65 -1.85
CA THR A 286 4.82 -14.77 -1.25
C THR A 286 4.14 -15.62 -2.32
N THR A 287 3.54 -15.01 -3.34
CA THR A 287 3.01 -15.72 -4.52
C THR A 287 4.13 -16.49 -5.24
N MET A 288 5.31 -15.88 -5.41
CA MET A 288 6.47 -16.55 -6.01
C MET A 288 6.98 -17.72 -5.16
N ALA A 289 6.93 -17.59 -3.83
CA ALA A 289 7.26 -18.70 -2.91
C ALA A 289 6.24 -19.87 -3.02
N ALA A 290 4.97 -19.57 -3.25
CA ALA A 290 3.95 -20.60 -3.51
C ALA A 290 4.18 -21.29 -4.86
N LEU A 291 4.56 -20.55 -5.91
CA LEU A 291 4.91 -21.07 -7.24
C LEU A 291 6.23 -21.85 -7.24
N ALA A 292 7.13 -21.58 -6.30
CA ALA A 292 8.37 -22.37 -6.11
C ALA A 292 8.07 -23.84 -5.79
N ALA A 293 6.89 -24.12 -5.25
CA ALA A 293 6.39 -25.46 -4.94
C ALA A 293 7.35 -26.30 -4.06
N HIS A 294 8.10 -25.64 -3.17
CA HIS A 294 8.99 -26.33 -2.23
C HIS A 294 8.16 -27.21 -1.28
N PRO A 295 8.52 -28.50 -1.05
CA PRO A 295 7.65 -29.43 -0.31
C PRO A 295 7.45 -29.04 1.16
N ALA A 296 8.35 -28.27 1.77
CA ALA A 296 8.20 -27.78 3.13
C ALA A 296 7.26 -26.57 3.24
N VAL A 297 6.98 -25.86 2.16
CA VAL A 297 6.04 -24.73 2.15
C VAL A 297 4.60 -25.28 2.08
N LEU A 298 3.92 -25.29 3.22
CA LEU A 298 2.60 -25.88 3.37
C LEU A 298 1.46 -24.86 3.33
N ALA A 299 1.74 -23.61 3.61
CA ALA A 299 0.80 -22.51 3.67
C ALA A 299 1.41 -21.23 3.12
N ALA A 300 0.65 -20.45 2.37
CA ALA A 300 1.07 -19.14 1.89
C ALA A 300 -0.08 -18.13 1.99
N SER A 301 0.24 -16.94 2.48
CA SER A 301 -0.74 -15.85 2.56
C SER A 301 -0.22 -14.63 1.80
N PRO A 302 -0.44 -14.59 0.46
CA PRO A 302 -0.23 -13.38 -0.31
C PRO A 302 -1.32 -12.36 0.02
N GLN A 303 -0.92 -11.26 0.63
CA GLN A 303 -1.85 -10.23 1.10
C GLN A 303 -1.66 -8.96 0.29
N ALA A 304 -2.74 -8.39 -0.24
CA ALA A 304 -2.68 -7.31 -1.23
C ALA A 304 -1.48 -7.52 -2.18
N PRO A 305 -1.38 -8.69 -2.85
CA PRO A 305 -0.23 -8.96 -3.69
C PRO A 305 -0.30 -8.09 -4.94
N MET A 306 0.79 -7.39 -5.26
CA MET A 306 0.98 -6.86 -6.61
C MET A 306 1.04 -8.06 -7.57
N ALA A 307 0.20 -8.09 -8.59
CA ALA A 307 0.06 -9.25 -9.46
C ALA A 307 0.11 -8.92 -10.96
N ASP A 308 -0.45 -7.78 -11.38
CA ASP A 308 -0.37 -7.26 -12.74
C ASP A 308 -0.35 -5.73 -12.71
N LEU A 309 0.82 -5.15 -12.94
CA LEU A 309 1.05 -3.71 -12.83
C LEU A 309 0.30 -2.86 -13.88
N TYR A 310 -0.18 -3.47 -14.97
CA TYR A 310 -0.92 -2.77 -16.01
C TYR A 310 -2.44 -2.82 -15.80
N MET A 311 -2.94 -3.90 -15.19
CA MET A 311 -4.35 -4.21 -15.14
C MET A 311 -5.02 -3.90 -13.79
N GLY A 312 -4.57 -2.86 -13.08
CA GLY A 312 -5.30 -2.33 -11.92
C GLY A 312 -4.57 -2.42 -10.58
N ASP A 313 -3.27 -2.75 -10.59
CA ASP A 313 -2.40 -2.60 -9.43
C ASP A 313 -1.62 -1.26 -9.49
N ASP A 314 -0.58 -1.09 -8.72
CA ASP A 314 0.21 0.13 -8.50
C ASP A 314 0.58 0.95 -9.75
N GLY A 315 0.64 0.34 -10.94
CA GLY A 315 1.18 0.99 -12.13
C GLY A 315 0.13 1.71 -12.98
N LEU A 316 -0.79 0.93 -13.56
CA LEU A 316 -1.82 1.43 -14.47
C LEU A 316 -3.18 0.82 -14.16
N HIS A 317 -4.25 1.58 -14.40
CA HIS A 317 -5.62 1.10 -14.39
C HIS A 317 -6.21 1.25 -15.79
N ASN A 318 -6.54 0.15 -16.42
CA ASN A 318 -7.20 0.13 -17.73
C ASN A 318 -6.51 1.07 -18.76
N GLY A 319 -5.17 1.09 -18.78
CA GLY A 319 -4.35 1.88 -19.67
C GLY A 319 -4.04 3.31 -19.22
N ALA A 320 -4.61 3.81 -18.13
CA ALA A 320 -4.28 5.09 -17.52
C ALA A 320 -3.20 4.92 -16.44
N LEU A 321 -2.18 5.78 -16.45
CA LEU A 321 -1.07 5.73 -15.49
C LEU A 321 -1.54 6.24 -14.12
N TYR A 322 -1.30 5.46 -13.06
CA TYR A 322 -1.60 5.80 -11.67
C TYR A 322 -0.59 6.82 -11.11
N LEU A 323 -0.72 8.08 -11.57
CA LEU A 323 0.34 9.07 -11.57
C LEU A 323 0.92 9.41 -10.20
N ALA A 324 0.10 9.93 -9.28
CA ALA A 324 0.59 10.47 -8.01
C ALA A 324 1.25 9.42 -7.13
N HIS A 325 0.70 8.21 -7.12
CA HIS A 325 1.23 7.09 -6.38
C HIS A 325 2.48 6.52 -7.05
N TYR A 326 2.35 6.10 -8.30
CA TYR A 326 3.38 5.37 -9.02
C TYR A 326 4.65 6.19 -9.26
N ALA A 327 4.51 7.48 -9.56
CA ALA A 327 5.67 8.37 -9.72
C ALA A 327 6.54 8.42 -8.43
N ASN A 328 5.91 8.50 -7.26
CA ASN A 328 6.62 8.46 -5.98
C ASN A 328 7.24 7.09 -5.70
N TYR A 329 6.52 6.03 -6.01
CA TYR A 329 6.94 4.66 -5.78
C TYR A 329 8.15 4.28 -6.66
N VAL A 330 8.06 4.50 -7.98
CA VAL A 330 9.16 4.17 -8.90
C VAL A 330 10.37 5.09 -8.72
N TYR A 331 10.18 6.34 -8.28
CA TYR A 331 11.30 7.19 -7.92
C TYR A 331 12.18 6.53 -6.86
N THR A 332 11.56 5.92 -5.87
CA THR A 332 12.26 5.20 -4.78
C THR A 332 12.83 3.87 -5.26
N MET A 333 12.01 3.05 -5.93
CA MET A 333 12.38 1.68 -6.32
C MET A 333 13.38 1.61 -7.46
N GLY A 334 13.33 2.54 -8.41
CA GLY A 334 14.18 2.54 -9.59
C GLY A 334 15.55 3.25 -9.44
N GLN A 335 15.95 3.62 -8.21
CA GLN A 335 17.25 4.23 -7.98
C GLN A 335 18.36 3.19 -8.12
N ALA A 336 19.30 3.46 -9.02
CA ALA A 336 20.46 2.61 -9.22
C ALA A 336 21.31 2.47 -7.94
N ARG A 337 21.67 1.24 -7.59
CA ARG A 337 22.53 0.93 -6.45
C ARG A 337 23.90 0.48 -6.93
N LYS A 338 24.93 0.91 -6.23
CA LYS A 338 26.34 0.54 -6.55
C LYS A 338 26.76 -0.78 -5.92
N GLY A 339 25.87 -1.48 -5.23
CA GLY A 339 26.12 -2.72 -4.49
C GLY A 339 25.39 -2.71 -3.14
N PRO A 340 25.67 -3.68 -2.26
CA PRO A 340 25.06 -3.77 -0.93
C PRO A 340 25.22 -2.49 -0.11
N THR A 341 24.14 -2.03 0.54
CA THR A 341 24.09 -0.80 1.33
C THR A 341 23.04 -0.90 2.43
N GLN A 342 23.23 -0.16 3.52
CA GLN A 342 22.22 0.02 4.56
C GLN A 342 21.42 1.31 4.38
N GLU A 343 21.81 2.16 3.43
CA GLU A 343 21.17 3.44 3.19
C GLU A 343 19.84 3.24 2.43
N PRO A 344 18.74 3.80 2.93
CA PRO A 344 17.48 3.76 2.21
C PRO A 344 17.55 4.65 0.95
N PRO A 345 16.77 4.33 -0.10
CA PRO A 345 16.69 5.18 -1.28
C PRO A 345 16.08 6.54 -0.93
N SER A 346 16.41 7.56 -1.71
CA SER A 346 15.85 8.90 -1.55
C SER A 346 14.35 8.92 -1.87
N LYS A 347 13.58 9.71 -1.14
CA LYS A 347 12.16 9.94 -1.42
C LYS A 347 12.00 11.05 -2.49
N LEU A 348 10.90 10.98 -3.25
CA LEU A 348 10.58 12.02 -4.25
C LEU A 348 10.49 13.40 -3.57
N PRO A 349 11.25 14.40 -4.05
CA PRO A 349 11.15 15.75 -3.52
C PRO A 349 9.90 16.45 -4.05
N PHE A 350 8.98 16.82 -3.17
CA PHE A 350 7.83 17.64 -3.52
C PHE A 350 8.12 19.10 -3.17
N PRO A 351 8.25 20.00 -4.16
CA PRO A 351 8.55 21.42 -3.90
C PRO A 351 7.33 22.23 -3.45
N SER A 352 6.14 21.65 -3.48
CA SER A 352 4.86 22.27 -3.13
C SER A 352 4.05 21.36 -2.22
N PRO A 353 3.29 21.88 -1.26
CA PRO A 353 2.31 21.11 -0.50
C PRO A 353 1.09 20.70 -1.32
N ASP A 354 0.93 21.23 -2.54
CA ASP A 354 -0.20 20.98 -3.43
C ASP A 354 0.23 20.09 -4.61
N GLY A 355 -0.07 18.81 -4.50
CA GLY A 355 0.23 17.81 -5.54
C GLY A 355 -0.55 18.05 -6.84
N TYR A 356 -1.78 18.55 -6.77
CA TYR A 356 -2.57 18.88 -7.96
C TYR A 356 -1.85 19.96 -8.79
N SER A 357 -1.51 21.08 -8.18
CA SER A 357 -0.80 22.18 -8.85
C SER A 357 0.61 21.75 -9.29
N PHE A 358 1.30 20.91 -8.52
CA PHE A 358 2.62 20.40 -8.87
C PHE A 358 2.57 19.58 -10.17
N PHE A 359 1.75 18.53 -10.21
CA PHE A 359 1.67 17.67 -11.40
C PHE A 359 1.07 18.39 -12.62
N LEU A 360 0.11 19.28 -12.41
CA LEU A 360 -0.45 20.10 -13.49
C LEU A 360 0.62 21.05 -14.08
N GLY A 361 1.38 21.71 -13.23
CA GLY A 361 2.46 22.62 -13.64
C GLY A 361 3.65 21.94 -14.30
N LEU A 362 3.84 20.64 -14.11
CA LEU A 362 4.83 19.87 -14.86
C LEU A 362 4.44 19.74 -16.35
N GLY A 363 3.13 19.74 -16.66
CA GLY A 363 2.63 19.56 -18.02
C GLY A 363 2.62 18.10 -18.46
N PRO A 364 3.08 17.76 -19.69
CA PRO A 364 3.16 16.39 -20.20
C PRO A 364 4.04 15.46 -19.37
N LEU A 365 3.73 14.15 -19.37
CA LEU A 365 4.45 13.12 -18.58
C LEU A 365 5.97 13.10 -18.83
N LYS A 366 6.42 13.35 -20.05
CA LYS A 366 7.86 13.42 -20.37
C LYS A 366 8.61 14.49 -19.56
N ASN A 367 7.92 15.54 -19.10
CA ASN A 367 8.52 16.57 -18.25
C ASN A 367 8.78 16.05 -16.82
N LEU A 368 8.00 15.08 -16.34
CA LEU A 368 8.26 14.40 -15.07
C LEU A 368 9.60 13.63 -15.13
N THR A 369 9.86 12.95 -16.26
CA THR A 369 11.16 12.32 -16.53
C THR A 369 12.29 13.35 -16.49
N ALA A 370 12.15 14.44 -17.24
CA ALA A 370 13.23 15.41 -17.42
C ALA A 370 13.53 16.24 -16.16
N LYS A 371 12.49 16.57 -15.36
CA LYS A 371 12.61 17.53 -14.25
C LYS A 371 12.70 16.89 -12.88
N VAL A 372 12.24 15.63 -12.72
CA VAL A 372 12.03 15.04 -11.38
C VAL A 372 12.65 13.65 -11.26
N ILE A 373 12.17 12.67 -12.03
CA ILE A 373 12.55 11.26 -11.86
C ILE A 373 13.95 10.98 -12.38
N GLY A 374 14.31 11.57 -13.52
CA GLY A 374 15.59 11.37 -14.19
C GLY A 374 15.57 10.19 -15.20
N ALA A 375 16.42 10.30 -16.21
CA ALA A 375 16.51 9.32 -17.30
C ALA A 375 17.23 8.01 -16.91
N THR A 376 17.86 7.97 -15.74
CA THR A 376 18.60 6.79 -15.23
C THR A 376 17.76 5.86 -14.36
N ASN A 377 16.51 6.21 -14.10
CA ASN A 377 15.57 5.34 -13.38
C ASN A 377 15.02 4.30 -14.36
N GLU A 378 15.54 3.08 -14.30
CA GLU A 378 15.20 2.04 -15.28
C GLU A 378 13.72 1.62 -15.18
N VAL A 379 13.12 1.56 -13.99
CA VAL A 379 11.69 1.22 -13.84
C VAL A 379 10.81 2.26 -14.54
N TRP A 380 11.11 3.53 -14.35
CA TRP A 380 10.38 4.61 -15.02
C TRP A 380 10.61 4.63 -16.52
N LYS A 381 11.83 4.40 -16.96
CA LYS A 381 12.18 4.32 -18.37
C LYS A 381 11.39 3.23 -19.09
N GLU A 382 11.33 2.03 -18.53
CA GLU A 382 10.52 0.93 -19.08
C GLU A 382 9.03 1.30 -19.05
N THR A 383 8.54 1.88 -17.96
CA THR A 383 7.16 2.38 -17.88
C THR A 383 6.86 3.35 -19.03
N MET A 384 7.75 4.29 -19.31
CA MET A 384 7.56 5.28 -20.37
C MET A 384 7.74 4.72 -21.79
N ALA A 385 8.41 3.58 -21.95
CA ALA A 385 8.60 2.93 -23.25
C ALA A 385 7.42 2.05 -23.67
N HIS A 386 6.60 1.58 -22.72
CA HIS A 386 5.56 0.56 -22.95
C HIS A 386 4.15 1.09 -22.61
N GLU A 387 3.53 1.87 -23.52
CA GLU A 387 2.20 2.44 -23.31
C GLU A 387 1.08 1.38 -23.36
N SER A 388 1.19 0.40 -24.26
CA SER A 388 0.23 -0.68 -24.45
C SER A 388 0.57 -1.91 -23.60
N TYR A 389 -0.40 -2.80 -23.37
CA TYR A 389 -0.19 -4.07 -22.68
C TYR A 389 0.54 -5.06 -23.57
N ASP A 390 1.80 -4.77 -23.83
CA ASP A 390 2.67 -5.57 -24.69
C ASP A 390 3.41 -6.69 -23.94
N ALA A 391 4.35 -7.34 -24.60
CA ALA A 391 5.10 -8.46 -24.04
C ALA A 391 5.88 -8.09 -22.76
N TYR A 392 6.26 -6.81 -22.57
CA TYR A 392 6.92 -6.35 -21.35
C TYR A 392 5.98 -6.48 -20.15
N TRP A 393 4.80 -5.86 -20.20
CA TRP A 393 3.83 -5.93 -19.11
C TRP A 393 3.29 -7.33 -18.87
N GLN A 394 3.02 -8.08 -19.97
CA GLN A 394 2.55 -9.46 -19.89
C GLN A 394 3.54 -10.37 -19.18
N ALA A 395 4.85 -10.15 -19.37
CA ALA A 395 5.88 -10.93 -18.70
C ALA A 395 5.94 -10.66 -17.17
N LEU A 396 5.51 -9.47 -16.72
CA LEU A 396 5.48 -9.11 -15.30
C LEU A 396 4.24 -9.65 -14.58
N SER A 397 3.20 -10.07 -15.32
CA SER A 397 1.95 -10.59 -14.73
C SER A 397 2.16 -11.98 -14.11
N THR A 398 1.68 -12.17 -12.88
CA THR A 398 1.70 -13.47 -12.21
C THR A 398 0.53 -14.38 -12.64
N TYR A 399 -0.56 -13.83 -13.17
CA TYR A 399 -1.79 -14.57 -13.47
C TYR A 399 -1.62 -15.77 -14.41
N PRO A 400 -0.79 -15.71 -15.48
CA PRO A 400 -0.55 -16.87 -16.34
C PRO A 400 0.06 -18.07 -15.62
N HIS A 401 0.73 -17.85 -14.49
CA HIS A 401 1.51 -18.84 -13.76
C HIS A 401 0.84 -19.41 -12.51
N LEU A 402 -0.37 -18.90 -12.14
CA LEU A 402 -1.10 -19.35 -10.95
C LEU A 402 -1.75 -20.73 -11.19
N HIS A 403 -0.91 -21.76 -11.32
CA HIS A 403 -1.27 -23.19 -11.43
C HIS A 403 -0.16 -24.05 -10.81
N ASP A 404 -0.44 -25.31 -10.58
CA ASP A 404 0.47 -26.26 -9.92
C ASP A 404 0.94 -25.85 -8.52
N ILE A 405 0.20 -24.94 -7.89
CA ILE A 405 0.44 -24.46 -6.52
C ILE A 405 0.22 -25.63 -5.56
N LYS A 406 1.14 -25.80 -4.61
CA LYS A 406 1.09 -26.89 -3.62
C LYS A 406 0.59 -26.45 -2.25
N PRO A 407 1.07 -25.31 -1.69
CA PRO A 407 0.60 -24.86 -0.39
C PRO A 407 -0.88 -24.46 -0.40
N ALA A 408 -1.52 -24.52 0.76
CA ALA A 408 -2.80 -23.86 0.97
C ALA A 408 -2.63 -22.35 0.88
N ILE A 409 -3.60 -21.66 0.30
CA ILE A 409 -3.55 -20.21 0.05
C ILE A 409 -4.60 -19.48 0.89
N LEU A 410 -4.19 -18.36 1.50
CA LEU A 410 -5.06 -17.40 2.15
C LEU A 410 -4.78 -16.01 1.58
N VAL A 411 -5.60 -15.56 0.65
CA VAL A 411 -5.49 -14.20 0.09
C VAL A 411 -6.22 -13.22 1.00
N ALA A 412 -5.60 -12.09 1.34
CA ALA A 412 -6.24 -11.06 2.16
C ALA A 412 -6.05 -9.66 1.56
N GLY A 413 -7.05 -8.79 1.72
CA GLY A 413 -6.97 -7.41 1.25
C GLY A 413 -8.06 -6.52 1.83
N GLY A 414 -8.02 -5.25 1.46
CA GLY A 414 -8.91 -4.21 1.96
C GLY A 414 -9.81 -3.61 0.89
N TRP A 415 -11.08 -3.32 1.23
CA TRP A 415 -12.00 -2.64 0.31
C TRP A 415 -11.57 -1.21 -0.04
N TYR A 416 -10.81 -0.56 0.82
CA TYR A 416 -10.25 0.78 0.63
C TYR A 416 -8.77 0.73 0.25
N ASP A 417 -8.29 -0.43 -0.20
CA ASP A 417 -6.95 -0.56 -0.76
C ASP A 417 -6.90 0.17 -2.10
N ALA A 418 -6.11 1.22 -2.13
CA ALA A 418 -5.95 2.07 -3.30
C ALA A 418 -4.73 1.69 -4.15
N GLU A 419 -4.02 0.63 -3.77
CA GLU A 419 -2.79 0.16 -4.40
C GLU A 419 -3.03 -1.20 -5.09
N ASP A 420 -3.33 -2.26 -4.32
CA ASP A 420 -3.36 -3.64 -4.83
C ASP A 420 -4.70 -4.37 -4.60
N LEU A 421 -5.81 -3.66 -4.71
CA LEU A 421 -7.14 -4.26 -4.63
C LEU A 421 -7.37 -5.27 -5.75
N SER A 422 -6.95 -4.93 -6.97
CA SER A 422 -7.09 -5.80 -8.15
C SER A 422 -6.26 -7.06 -7.97
N GLY A 423 -5.00 -6.93 -7.58
CA GLY A 423 -4.10 -8.06 -7.34
C GLY A 423 -4.66 -9.06 -6.33
N THR A 424 -5.25 -8.55 -5.23
CA THR A 424 -5.93 -9.39 -4.23
C THR A 424 -7.05 -10.22 -4.86
N LEU A 425 -8.00 -9.55 -5.51
CA LEU A 425 -9.21 -10.18 -6.04
C LEU A 425 -8.90 -11.12 -7.20
N GLN A 426 -8.04 -10.71 -8.12
CA GLN A 426 -7.72 -11.48 -9.32
C GLN A 426 -6.77 -12.66 -9.02
N THR A 427 -5.88 -12.55 -8.02
CA THR A 427 -5.08 -13.69 -7.56
C THR A 427 -6.00 -14.81 -7.07
N TYR A 428 -6.93 -14.51 -6.16
CA TYR A 428 -7.90 -15.49 -5.69
C TYR A 428 -8.71 -16.10 -6.85
N LYS A 429 -9.38 -15.27 -7.67
CA LYS A 429 -10.23 -15.73 -8.77
C LYS A 429 -9.46 -16.53 -9.82
N THR A 430 -8.20 -16.19 -10.05
CA THR A 430 -7.38 -16.88 -11.04
C THR A 430 -6.97 -18.26 -10.55
N ILE A 431 -6.61 -18.39 -9.26
CA ILE A 431 -6.32 -19.69 -8.65
C ILE A 431 -7.57 -20.58 -8.72
N GLU A 432 -8.76 -20.07 -8.32
CA GLU A 432 -10.02 -20.82 -8.39
C GLU A 432 -10.31 -21.33 -9.80
N ARG A 433 -10.11 -20.50 -10.80
CA ARG A 433 -10.36 -20.85 -12.20
C ARG A 433 -9.34 -21.85 -12.76
N ARG A 434 -8.05 -21.70 -12.42
CA ARG A 434 -6.96 -22.49 -13.02
C ARG A 434 -6.64 -23.78 -12.27
N GLN A 435 -6.90 -23.78 -10.95
CA GLN A 435 -6.62 -24.92 -10.09
C GLN A 435 -7.81 -25.19 -9.13
N PRO A 436 -8.98 -25.52 -9.67
CA PRO A 436 -10.15 -25.80 -8.84
C PRO A 436 -9.86 -26.97 -7.88
N GLY A 437 -10.23 -26.80 -6.62
CA GLY A 437 -10.02 -27.78 -5.55
C GLY A 437 -8.72 -27.60 -4.76
N LEU A 438 -7.87 -26.64 -5.10
CA LEU A 438 -6.84 -26.15 -4.17
C LEU A 438 -7.54 -25.49 -2.97
N ARG A 439 -7.01 -25.68 -1.76
CA ARG A 439 -7.45 -24.85 -0.64
C ARG A 439 -6.99 -23.42 -0.85
N ASN A 440 -7.91 -22.56 -1.27
CA ASN A 440 -7.69 -21.16 -1.56
C ASN A 440 -8.83 -20.34 -0.98
N SER A 441 -8.56 -19.52 0.02
CA SER A 441 -9.58 -18.69 0.71
C SER A 441 -9.27 -17.21 0.52
N ILE A 442 -10.31 -16.36 0.50
CA ILE A 442 -10.18 -14.91 0.41
C ILE A 442 -10.79 -14.22 1.62
N VAL A 443 -10.10 -13.19 2.12
CA VAL A 443 -10.60 -12.30 3.18
C VAL A 443 -10.53 -10.86 2.70
N MET A 444 -11.68 -10.16 2.71
CA MET A 444 -11.78 -8.75 2.36
C MET A 444 -12.38 -7.96 3.51
N GLY A 445 -11.58 -7.09 4.11
CA GLY A 445 -12.02 -6.22 5.21
C GLY A 445 -12.13 -4.75 4.81
N PRO A 446 -12.62 -3.89 5.72
CA PRO A 446 -12.79 -2.45 5.45
C PRO A 446 -11.49 -1.68 5.67
N TRP A 447 -10.40 -2.15 5.09
CA TRP A 447 -9.05 -1.65 5.35
C TRP A 447 -8.46 -0.89 4.17
N LEU A 448 -7.54 0.03 4.46
CA LEU A 448 -6.55 0.52 3.51
C LEU A 448 -5.51 -0.55 3.23
N HIS A 449 -4.59 -0.26 2.32
CA HIS A 449 -3.43 -1.09 2.02
C HIS A 449 -2.66 -1.45 3.30
N GLY A 450 -2.60 -2.75 3.63
CA GLY A 450 -1.97 -3.27 4.85
C GLY A 450 -2.69 -2.97 6.17
N GLY A 451 -3.90 -2.35 6.15
CA GLY A 451 -4.60 -1.91 7.36
C GLY A 451 -5.08 -3.02 8.31
N TRP A 452 -5.04 -4.26 7.88
CA TRP A 452 -5.30 -5.46 8.70
C TRP A 452 -4.08 -5.93 9.50
N ASN A 453 -2.94 -5.32 9.24
CA ASN A 453 -1.71 -5.57 9.97
C ASN A 453 -1.34 -4.34 10.80
N HIS A 454 -0.66 -4.56 11.92
CA HIS A 454 -0.17 -3.49 12.79
C HIS A 454 0.89 -2.60 12.12
N LEU A 455 1.56 -3.10 11.08
CA LEU A 455 2.60 -2.36 10.34
C LEU A 455 2.05 -1.16 9.57
N ALA A 456 0.79 -1.19 9.19
CA ALA A 456 0.17 -0.08 8.47
C ALA A 456 -0.24 1.11 9.35
N GLY A 457 0.11 1.08 10.65
CA GLY A 457 -0.08 2.18 11.60
C GLY A 457 -1.50 2.71 11.55
N GLY A 458 -2.50 1.93 11.81
CA GLY A 458 -3.76 2.46 11.44
C GLY A 458 -4.86 2.36 12.47
N SER A 459 -5.49 3.46 12.73
CA SER A 459 -6.86 3.54 13.20
C SER A 459 -7.74 2.65 12.31
N GLU A 460 -8.63 1.88 12.89
CA GLU A 460 -9.69 1.19 12.16
C GLU A 460 -10.79 2.16 11.68
N SER A 461 -10.56 3.47 11.83
CA SER A 461 -11.40 4.54 11.33
C SER A 461 -10.93 5.00 9.95
N ARG A 462 -11.87 5.34 9.07
CA ARG A 462 -11.60 5.93 7.75
C ARG A 462 -12.53 7.11 7.53
N GLY A 463 -11.99 8.32 7.59
CA GLY A 463 -12.83 9.51 7.60
C GLY A 463 -13.89 9.42 8.70
N PRO A 464 -15.19 9.54 8.36
CA PRO A 464 -16.28 9.42 9.35
C PRO A 464 -16.66 7.99 9.73
N PHE A 465 -16.07 6.97 9.09
CA PHE A 465 -16.45 5.56 9.27
C PHE A 465 -15.49 4.87 10.26
N VAL A 466 -16.05 4.11 11.19
CA VAL A 466 -15.31 3.40 12.26
C VAL A 466 -15.62 1.91 12.19
N PHE A 467 -14.58 1.07 12.01
CA PHE A 467 -14.70 -0.37 11.79
C PHE A 467 -14.00 -1.18 12.90
N ASN A 468 -14.36 -0.94 14.16
CA ASN A 468 -13.67 -1.48 15.31
C ASN A 468 -13.60 -3.02 15.33
N GLY A 469 -12.43 -3.54 15.73
CA GLY A 469 -12.21 -4.97 15.98
C GLY A 469 -12.00 -5.81 14.71
N THR A 470 -12.01 -5.21 13.52
CA THR A 470 -11.89 -5.95 12.25
C THR A 470 -10.49 -6.55 12.06
N ARG A 471 -9.45 -5.85 12.51
CA ARG A 471 -8.07 -6.35 12.50
C ARG A 471 -7.89 -7.53 13.44
N ALA A 472 -8.35 -7.37 14.71
CA ALA A 472 -8.26 -8.44 15.69
C ALA A 472 -9.02 -9.69 15.22
N TYR A 473 -10.21 -9.51 14.64
CA TYR A 473 -10.96 -10.61 14.06
C TYR A 473 -10.16 -11.36 12.99
N PHE A 474 -9.54 -10.66 12.05
CA PHE A 474 -8.70 -11.27 11.01
C PHE A 474 -7.51 -12.03 11.61
N GLN A 475 -6.74 -11.38 12.47
CA GLN A 475 -5.51 -11.95 13.03
C GLN A 475 -5.79 -13.15 13.95
N GLU A 476 -6.81 -13.06 14.83
CA GLU A 476 -7.10 -14.08 15.84
C GLU A 476 -7.97 -15.23 15.32
N LYS A 477 -8.89 -14.94 14.39
CA LYS A 477 -9.89 -15.93 13.95
C LYS A 477 -9.57 -16.54 12.59
N ILE A 478 -8.66 -15.93 11.80
CA ILE A 478 -8.39 -16.37 10.44
C ILE A 478 -6.90 -16.59 10.22
N GLU A 479 -6.06 -15.55 10.29
CA GLU A 479 -4.65 -15.62 9.88
C GLU A 479 -3.83 -16.58 10.75
N LEU A 480 -3.83 -16.38 12.06
CA LEU A 480 -3.09 -17.28 12.96
C LEU A 480 -3.63 -18.71 12.95
N PRO A 481 -4.97 -18.96 13.03
CA PRO A 481 -5.52 -20.31 12.91
C PRO A 481 -5.16 -21.01 11.59
N PHE A 482 -5.13 -20.31 10.47
CA PHE A 482 -4.70 -20.84 9.18
C PHE A 482 -3.26 -21.40 9.26
N PHE A 483 -2.31 -20.60 9.71
CA PHE A 483 -0.93 -21.04 9.82
C PHE A 483 -0.75 -22.12 10.90
N ASN A 484 -1.40 -22.00 12.05
CA ASN A 484 -1.33 -23.00 13.12
C ASN A 484 -1.83 -24.37 12.65
N TYR A 485 -2.91 -24.41 11.86
CA TYR A 485 -3.43 -25.66 11.33
C TYR A 485 -2.41 -26.38 10.43
N TYR A 486 -1.89 -25.68 9.42
CA TYR A 486 -0.96 -26.29 8.46
C TYR A 486 0.43 -26.56 9.03
N LEU A 487 0.94 -25.65 9.85
CA LEU A 487 2.34 -25.69 10.27
C LEU A 487 2.56 -26.35 11.63
N LYS A 488 1.55 -26.34 12.49
CA LYS A 488 1.59 -26.97 13.81
C LYS A 488 0.67 -28.19 13.95
N GLY A 489 -0.30 -28.35 13.06
CA GLY A 489 -1.40 -29.31 13.23
C GLY A 489 -2.30 -28.97 14.42
N LYS A 490 -2.40 -27.68 14.77
CA LYS A 490 -3.13 -27.17 15.94
C LYS A 490 -4.46 -26.54 15.52
N GLY A 491 -5.53 -26.90 16.20
CA GLY A 491 -6.87 -26.37 15.93
C GLY A 491 -7.61 -27.08 14.79
N ALA A 492 -8.77 -26.53 14.43
CA ALA A 492 -9.57 -26.95 13.27
C ALA A 492 -9.47 -25.87 12.19
N LEU A 493 -9.48 -26.28 10.92
CA LEU A 493 -9.56 -25.36 9.80
C LEU A 493 -11.02 -25.06 9.50
N ASP A 494 -11.60 -24.14 10.24
CA ASP A 494 -12.99 -23.68 10.05
C ASP A 494 -13.04 -22.29 9.41
N ILE A 495 -12.19 -22.09 8.38
CA ILE A 495 -12.16 -20.84 7.62
C ILE A 495 -13.02 -21.04 6.39
N PRO A 496 -14.09 -20.25 6.20
CA PRO A 496 -14.89 -20.29 4.97
C PRO A 496 -14.05 -19.95 3.73
N GLU A 497 -14.55 -20.33 2.56
CA GLU A 497 -13.94 -20.00 1.27
C GLU A 497 -13.74 -18.50 1.10
N ALA A 498 -14.78 -17.72 1.40
CA ALA A 498 -14.72 -16.27 1.35
C ALA A 498 -15.27 -15.67 2.65
N VAL A 499 -14.47 -14.83 3.32
CA VAL A 499 -14.82 -14.07 4.52
C VAL A 499 -14.78 -12.59 4.18
N ILE A 500 -15.94 -11.98 4.04
CA ILE A 500 -16.12 -10.70 3.36
C ILE A 500 -16.80 -9.69 4.28
N PHE A 501 -16.21 -8.53 4.47
CA PHE A 501 -16.84 -7.44 5.21
C PHE A 501 -17.80 -6.67 4.29
N GLU A 502 -19.08 -6.66 4.67
CA GLU A 502 -20.12 -5.89 4.00
C GLU A 502 -20.14 -4.47 4.56
N THR A 503 -19.70 -3.51 3.75
CA THR A 503 -19.79 -2.09 4.09
C THR A 503 -21.23 -1.60 3.97
N GLY A 504 -21.58 -0.59 4.77
CA GLY A 504 -22.99 -0.09 4.86
C GLY A 504 -23.74 -0.70 6.02
N THR A 505 -23.79 -2.04 6.15
CA THR A 505 -24.24 -2.74 7.36
C THR A 505 -23.11 -2.97 8.37
N ASP A 506 -21.85 -2.86 7.90
CA ASP A 506 -20.63 -3.05 8.67
C ASP A 506 -20.56 -4.41 9.40
N GLN A 507 -20.84 -5.49 8.64
CA GLN A 507 -20.88 -6.85 9.14
C GLN A 507 -20.01 -7.80 8.32
N TRP A 508 -19.39 -8.77 8.97
CA TRP A 508 -18.76 -9.89 8.32
C TRP A 508 -19.79 -10.86 7.74
N ARG A 509 -19.56 -11.27 6.48
CA ARG A 509 -20.32 -12.29 5.76
C ARG A 509 -19.39 -13.41 5.34
N THR A 510 -19.93 -14.61 5.18
CA THR A 510 -19.20 -15.77 4.69
C THR A 510 -19.93 -16.38 3.53
N TYR A 511 -19.14 -16.81 2.52
CA TYR A 511 -19.67 -17.41 1.30
C TYR A 511 -18.85 -18.65 0.93
N SER A 512 -19.47 -19.55 0.17
CA SER A 512 -18.84 -20.76 -0.38
C SER A 512 -18.03 -20.49 -1.65
N ALA A 513 -18.11 -19.29 -2.20
CA ALA A 513 -17.35 -18.82 -3.36
C ALA A 513 -17.38 -17.30 -3.44
N TRP A 514 -16.43 -16.69 -4.10
CA TRP A 514 -16.45 -15.26 -4.39
C TRP A 514 -16.32 -14.99 -5.91
N PRO A 515 -17.19 -14.14 -6.53
CA PRO A 515 -18.41 -13.55 -5.93
C PRO A 515 -19.47 -14.61 -5.56
N PRO A 516 -20.40 -14.28 -4.64
CA PRO A 516 -21.47 -15.19 -4.22
C PRO A 516 -22.33 -15.66 -5.39
N THR A 517 -22.65 -16.95 -5.41
CA THR A 517 -23.50 -17.57 -6.46
C THR A 517 -24.95 -17.12 -6.39
N GLU A 518 -25.40 -16.68 -5.20
CA GLU A 518 -26.76 -16.21 -4.93
C GLU A 518 -27.05 -14.80 -5.45
N SER A 519 -26.05 -14.16 -6.09
CA SER A 519 -26.21 -12.84 -6.69
C SER A 519 -26.74 -12.90 -8.11
N LYS A 520 -27.53 -11.89 -8.50
CA LYS A 520 -28.07 -11.74 -9.86
C LYS A 520 -27.67 -10.41 -10.45
N GLU A 521 -27.38 -10.40 -11.75
CA GLU A 521 -27.12 -9.16 -12.48
C GLU A 521 -28.39 -8.29 -12.57
N ARG A 522 -28.23 -6.98 -12.35
CA ARG A 522 -29.26 -5.98 -12.51
C ARG A 522 -28.67 -4.76 -13.20
N LYS A 523 -29.33 -4.32 -14.28
CA LYS A 523 -28.94 -3.12 -15.03
C LYS A 523 -29.60 -1.88 -14.45
N VAL A 524 -28.80 -0.84 -14.33
CA VAL A 524 -29.25 0.50 -13.92
C VAL A 524 -28.92 1.45 -15.05
N PHE A 525 -29.96 2.01 -15.68
CA PHE A 525 -29.83 2.84 -16.87
C PHE A 525 -29.73 4.33 -16.52
N PHE A 526 -28.92 5.05 -17.27
CA PHE A 526 -28.92 6.50 -17.25
C PHE A 526 -30.18 7.03 -17.89
N ALA A 527 -30.86 7.97 -17.24
CA ALA A 527 -32.14 8.58 -17.69
C ALA A 527 -32.09 10.11 -17.70
N ASP A 528 -33.15 10.74 -18.16
CA ASP A 528 -33.24 12.20 -18.22
C ASP A 528 -33.08 12.86 -16.85
N VAL A 529 -32.63 14.11 -16.87
CA VAL A 529 -32.56 15.00 -15.69
C VAL A 529 -31.67 14.39 -14.55
N GLY A 530 -30.56 13.72 -14.88
CA GLY A 530 -29.65 13.17 -13.88
C GLY A 530 -30.25 12.03 -13.06
N ARG A 531 -31.22 11.29 -13.60
CA ARG A 531 -31.82 10.13 -12.91
C ARG A 531 -31.22 8.82 -13.36
N LEU A 532 -31.19 7.87 -12.42
CA LEU A 532 -30.96 6.45 -12.70
C LEU A 532 -32.30 5.69 -12.66
N SER A 533 -32.51 4.80 -13.62
CA SER A 533 -33.69 3.94 -13.68
C SER A 533 -33.30 2.46 -13.56
N LEU A 534 -33.99 1.72 -12.70
CA LEU A 534 -33.87 0.28 -12.56
C LEU A 534 -34.68 -0.49 -13.62
N ASP A 535 -35.57 0.19 -14.33
CA ASP A 535 -36.44 -0.38 -15.36
C ASP A 535 -35.98 0.05 -16.75
N ARG A 536 -36.39 -0.69 -17.77
CA ARG A 536 -36.11 -0.34 -19.16
C ARG A 536 -36.76 1.02 -19.49
N MET A 537 -35.95 1.93 -19.97
CA MET A 537 -36.34 3.31 -20.21
C MET A 537 -37.59 3.42 -21.12
N ALA A 538 -38.53 4.27 -20.72
CA ALA A 538 -39.38 5.00 -21.67
C ALA A 538 -38.45 5.89 -22.51
N GLY A 539 -38.78 6.15 -23.77
CA GLY A 539 -37.96 6.95 -24.69
C GLY A 539 -37.58 8.31 -24.10
N PRO A 540 -36.44 8.91 -24.49
CA PRO A 540 -35.96 10.17 -23.93
C PRO A 540 -36.89 11.32 -24.29
N GLU A 541 -37.15 12.20 -23.33
CA GLU A 541 -37.78 13.50 -23.53
C GLU A 541 -36.69 14.54 -23.86
N GLY A 542 -35.99 14.44 -24.99
CA GLY A 542 -34.93 15.40 -25.32
C GLY A 542 -33.86 14.82 -26.26
N PRO A 543 -32.66 15.42 -26.30
CA PRO A 543 -31.61 15.04 -27.28
C PRO A 543 -31.08 13.62 -27.13
N GLY A 544 -31.46 12.90 -26.08
CA GLY A 544 -31.05 11.53 -25.85
C GLY A 544 -29.59 11.35 -25.41
N PHE A 545 -28.93 12.43 -25.04
CA PHE A 545 -27.58 12.42 -24.44
C PHE A 545 -27.45 13.60 -23.48
N ASP A 546 -26.47 13.48 -22.55
CA ASP A 546 -25.96 14.56 -21.75
C ASP A 546 -24.52 14.83 -22.18
N GLU A 547 -24.08 16.11 -22.15
CA GLU A 547 -22.76 16.49 -22.61
C GLU A 547 -22.04 17.37 -21.59
N TYR A 548 -20.72 17.32 -21.63
CA TYR A 548 -19.83 18.18 -20.85
C TYR A 548 -18.55 18.50 -21.63
N LEU A 549 -17.95 19.64 -21.30
CA LEU A 549 -16.64 20.03 -21.82
C LEU A 549 -15.55 19.48 -20.90
N SER A 550 -14.69 18.63 -21.41
CA SER A 550 -13.48 18.18 -20.73
C SER A 550 -12.29 19.04 -21.13
N ASP A 551 -11.61 19.60 -20.13
CA ASP A 551 -10.47 20.50 -20.32
C ASP A 551 -9.23 19.93 -19.60
N PRO A 552 -8.22 19.41 -20.31
CA PRO A 552 -6.98 18.90 -19.68
C PRO A 552 -6.18 19.95 -18.90
N ALA A 553 -6.46 21.24 -19.10
CA ALA A 553 -5.87 22.32 -18.28
C ALA A 553 -6.58 22.52 -16.93
N LYS A 554 -7.76 21.92 -16.74
CA LYS A 554 -8.57 22.01 -15.52
C LYS A 554 -9.19 20.67 -15.16
N PRO A 555 -8.39 19.61 -15.03
CA PRO A 555 -8.90 18.26 -14.80
C PRO A 555 -9.66 18.16 -13.46
N VAL A 556 -10.60 17.23 -13.38
CA VAL A 556 -11.36 16.97 -12.14
C VAL A 556 -10.38 16.43 -11.08
N PRO A 557 -10.27 17.07 -9.90
CA PRO A 557 -9.40 16.59 -8.83
C PRO A 557 -9.93 15.28 -8.24
N TYR A 558 -9.02 14.41 -7.78
CA TYR A 558 -9.41 13.16 -7.12
C TYR A 558 -9.74 13.34 -5.63
N THR A 559 -9.26 14.40 -5.03
CA THR A 559 -9.44 14.76 -3.62
C THR A 559 -9.70 16.26 -3.48
N GLN A 560 -10.43 16.65 -2.47
CA GLN A 560 -10.58 18.06 -2.10
C GLN A 560 -9.44 18.57 -1.21
N GLN A 561 -8.60 17.67 -0.71
CA GLN A 561 -7.50 18.04 0.20
C GLN A 561 -6.30 18.57 -0.59
N ILE A 562 -5.66 19.60 -0.03
CA ILE A 562 -4.37 20.06 -0.50
C ILE A 562 -3.31 19.17 0.15
N THR A 563 -2.70 18.31 -0.65
CA THR A 563 -1.67 17.38 -0.20
C THR A 563 -0.59 17.23 -1.26
N ALA A 564 0.68 17.22 -0.83
CA ALA A 564 1.82 16.97 -1.71
C ALA A 564 1.92 15.49 -2.10
N ARG A 565 1.55 14.63 -1.18
CA ARG A 565 1.62 13.18 -1.35
C ARG A 565 0.26 12.63 -1.76
N TYR A 566 0.29 11.41 -2.26
CA TYR A 566 -0.89 10.64 -2.54
C TYR A 566 -1.79 10.48 -1.29
N ASN A 567 -3.04 10.95 -1.41
CA ASN A 567 -4.03 10.83 -0.34
C ASN A 567 -4.77 9.49 -0.46
N ARG A 568 -4.51 8.56 0.44
CA ARG A 568 -5.16 7.24 0.48
C ARG A 568 -6.63 7.31 0.94
N ASP A 569 -7.01 8.37 1.65
CA ASP A 569 -8.36 8.52 2.20
C ASP A 569 -9.39 9.07 1.18
N TYR A 570 -9.00 9.25 -0.10
CA TYR A 570 -9.93 9.71 -1.13
C TYR A 570 -11.15 8.79 -1.31
N PHE A 571 -11.01 7.51 -0.98
CA PHE A 571 -12.11 6.54 -1.01
C PHE A 571 -13.24 6.85 -0.02
N VAL A 572 -12.95 7.62 1.01
CA VAL A 572 -13.92 7.95 2.05
C VAL A 572 -14.27 9.44 2.07
N GLU A 573 -13.76 10.22 1.12
CA GLU A 573 -14.11 11.63 0.99
C GLU A 573 -15.52 11.82 0.39
N ASP A 574 -16.19 12.85 0.86
CA ASP A 574 -17.48 13.27 0.37
C ASP A 574 -17.41 13.76 -1.09
N GLN A 575 -18.02 13.04 -2.01
CA GLN A 575 -17.93 13.30 -3.45
C GLN A 575 -18.78 14.50 -3.93
N ARG A 576 -19.42 15.27 -3.05
CA ARG A 576 -20.16 16.48 -3.41
C ARG A 576 -19.28 17.52 -4.11
N PHE A 577 -17.98 17.58 -3.78
CA PHE A 577 -17.05 18.50 -4.46
C PHE A 577 -16.92 18.22 -5.96
N ALA A 578 -17.01 16.95 -6.36
CA ALA A 578 -16.97 16.54 -7.77
C ALA A 578 -18.37 16.63 -8.41
N ALA A 579 -19.41 16.19 -7.70
CA ALA A 579 -20.79 16.17 -8.21
C ALA A 579 -21.32 17.54 -8.65
N SER A 580 -20.81 18.62 -8.07
CA SER A 580 -21.23 19.99 -8.38
C SER A 580 -20.51 20.63 -9.58
N ARG A 581 -19.54 19.93 -10.17
CA ARG A 581 -18.75 20.46 -11.30
C ARG A 581 -19.49 20.29 -12.63
N PRO A 582 -19.34 21.25 -13.57
CA PRO A 582 -20.01 21.19 -14.87
C PRO A 582 -19.38 20.13 -15.82
N ASP A 583 -18.21 19.61 -15.50
CA ASP A 583 -17.49 18.56 -16.24
C ASP A 583 -17.64 17.15 -15.60
N VAL A 584 -18.64 16.99 -14.71
CA VAL A 584 -19.05 15.74 -14.08
C VAL A 584 -20.53 15.53 -14.28
N LEU A 585 -20.93 14.44 -14.92
CA LEU A 585 -22.31 14.01 -15.00
C LEU A 585 -22.66 13.18 -13.76
N ALA A 586 -23.68 13.59 -13.01
CA ALA A 586 -24.14 12.90 -11.82
C ALA A 586 -25.59 12.44 -11.98
N TYR A 587 -25.83 11.15 -11.77
CA TYR A 587 -27.15 10.53 -11.88
C TYR A 587 -27.49 9.78 -10.61
N SER A 588 -28.73 9.92 -10.11
CA SER A 588 -29.16 9.26 -8.87
C SER A 588 -30.50 8.55 -9.04
N THR A 589 -30.68 7.48 -8.27
CA THR A 589 -31.99 6.87 -8.08
C THR A 589 -32.89 7.75 -7.20
N GLU A 590 -34.17 7.47 -7.16
CA GLU A 590 -35.01 7.86 -6.02
C GLU A 590 -34.50 7.20 -4.74
N ALA A 591 -34.94 7.70 -3.58
CA ALA A 591 -34.61 7.08 -2.30
C ALA A 591 -35.08 5.61 -2.29
N LEU A 592 -34.17 4.71 -1.89
CA LEU A 592 -34.44 3.28 -1.89
C LEU A 592 -35.55 2.92 -0.90
N ALA A 593 -36.50 2.09 -1.34
CA ALA A 593 -37.59 1.62 -0.49
C ALA A 593 -37.17 0.49 0.46
N GLU A 594 -36.07 -0.21 0.14
CA GLU A 594 -35.47 -1.28 0.91
C GLU A 594 -33.97 -1.29 0.72
N ASP A 595 -33.25 -2.05 1.56
CA ASP A 595 -31.81 -2.23 1.44
C ASP A 595 -31.46 -2.99 0.15
N VAL A 596 -30.43 -2.53 -0.55
CA VAL A 596 -29.90 -3.14 -1.77
C VAL A 596 -28.41 -3.46 -1.57
N THR A 597 -28.07 -4.74 -1.48
CA THR A 597 -26.67 -5.15 -1.37
C THR A 597 -26.11 -5.52 -2.73
N ILE A 598 -25.05 -4.84 -3.14
CA ILE A 598 -24.27 -5.19 -4.34
C ILE A 598 -23.02 -5.95 -3.97
N THR A 599 -22.62 -6.90 -4.81
CA THR A 599 -21.48 -7.81 -4.56
C THR A 599 -20.73 -8.14 -5.84
N GLY A 600 -19.43 -8.41 -5.74
CA GLY A 600 -18.60 -8.72 -6.92
C GLY A 600 -18.33 -7.52 -7.83
N PRO A 601 -17.93 -7.76 -9.10
CA PRO A 601 -17.55 -6.70 -10.02
C PRO A 601 -18.75 -5.85 -10.45
N ILE A 602 -18.46 -4.57 -10.72
CA ILE A 602 -19.40 -3.64 -11.31
C ILE A 602 -19.00 -3.43 -12.78
N LYS A 603 -19.95 -3.51 -13.72
CA LYS A 603 -19.64 -3.31 -15.12
C LYS A 603 -20.27 -2.02 -15.64
N ALA A 604 -19.46 -1.12 -16.19
CA ALA A 604 -19.93 0.06 -16.91
C ALA A 604 -20.10 -0.30 -18.41
N GLU A 605 -21.26 -0.01 -18.98
CA GLU A 605 -21.53 -0.14 -20.41
C GLU A 605 -21.99 1.24 -20.92
N LEU A 606 -21.06 2.02 -21.44
CA LEU A 606 -21.29 3.40 -21.85
C LEU A 606 -21.35 3.50 -23.38
N TYR A 607 -22.36 4.18 -23.90
CA TYR A 607 -22.43 4.62 -25.29
C TYR A 607 -22.06 6.09 -25.33
N VAL A 608 -20.92 6.40 -25.88
CA VAL A 608 -20.29 7.73 -25.77
C VAL A 608 -19.88 8.28 -27.13
N SER A 609 -19.76 9.59 -27.23
CA SER A 609 -19.09 10.24 -28.35
C SER A 609 -18.23 11.40 -27.84
N THR A 610 -17.17 11.71 -28.56
CA THR A 610 -16.25 12.80 -28.29
C THR A 610 -15.98 13.62 -29.54
N THR A 611 -15.71 14.91 -29.41
CA THR A 611 -15.19 15.74 -30.51
C THR A 611 -13.69 15.55 -30.73
N GLY A 612 -13.00 14.91 -29.77
CA GLY A 612 -11.59 14.48 -29.87
C GLY A 612 -11.42 13.16 -30.57
N THR A 613 -10.17 12.68 -30.60
CA THR A 613 -9.81 11.36 -31.16
C THR A 613 -9.37 10.37 -30.09
N ASP A 614 -9.30 10.78 -28.83
CA ASP A 614 -9.17 9.92 -27.63
C ASP A 614 -9.92 10.56 -26.46
N ALA A 615 -10.23 9.78 -25.42
CA ALA A 615 -10.86 10.24 -24.19
C ALA A 615 -10.72 9.17 -23.10
N ASP A 616 -10.64 9.60 -21.84
CA ASP A 616 -10.75 8.72 -20.68
C ASP A 616 -12.19 8.78 -20.13
N TRP A 617 -12.63 7.67 -19.54
CA TRP A 617 -13.95 7.53 -18.92
C TRP A 617 -13.79 7.03 -17.49
N VAL A 618 -14.14 7.87 -16.53
CA VAL A 618 -14.15 7.54 -15.11
C VAL A 618 -15.59 7.32 -14.69
N VAL A 619 -15.85 6.18 -14.05
CA VAL A 619 -17.16 5.86 -13.47
C VAL A 619 -17.00 5.69 -11.98
N LYS A 620 -17.84 6.37 -11.20
CA LYS A 620 -17.88 6.24 -9.73
C LYS A 620 -19.28 5.82 -9.32
N VAL A 621 -19.37 4.81 -8.46
CA VAL A 621 -20.61 4.40 -7.78
C VAL A 621 -20.55 4.93 -6.36
N ILE A 622 -21.60 5.62 -5.93
CA ILE A 622 -21.62 6.41 -4.73
C ILE A 622 -22.91 6.10 -3.95
N ASP A 623 -22.78 5.94 -2.65
CA ASP A 623 -23.88 5.84 -1.71
C ASP A 623 -24.20 7.23 -1.16
N VAL A 624 -25.38 7.74 -1.51
CA VAL A 624 -25.86 9.06 -1.05
C VAL A 624 -26.75 8.87 0.17
N TYR A 625 -26.28 9.40 1.28
CA TYR A 625 -26.96 9.33 2.56
C TYR A 625 -28.22 10.23 2.57
N PRO A 626 -29.25 9.90 3.35
CA PRO A 626 -30.39 10.79 3.59
C PRO A 626 -29.96 12.15 4.11
N ASP A 627 -30.72 13.21 3.81
CA ASP A 627 -30.40 14.58 4.24
C ASP A 627 -30.41 14.75 5.77
N ASP A 628 -31.12 13.91 6.49
CA ASP A 628 -31.24 13.86 7.94
C ASP A 628 -30.32 12.81 8.60
N ALA A 629 -29.38 12.23 7.86
CA ALA A 629 -28.43 11.26 8.39
C ALA A 629 -27.64 11.87 9.59
N PRO A 630 -27.55 11.18 10.73
CA PRO A 630 -26.90 11.72 11.92
C PRO A 630 -25.37 11.82 11.73
N ASP A 631 -24.81 12.93 12.20
CA ASP A 631 -23.35 13.10 12.23
C ASP A 631 -22.69 12.10 13.22
N PRO A 632 -21.45 11.67 12.99
CA PRO A 632 -20.72 10.77 13.89
C PRO A 632 -20.59 11.33 15.30
N LYS A 633 -20.49 10.44 16.29
CA LYS A 633 -20.24 10.82 17.69
C LYS A 633 -19.19 9.88 18.30
N PRO A 634 -17.99 10.38 18.65
CA PRO A 634 -17.50 11.76 18.46
C PRO A 634 -17.32 12.15 16.99
N ASN A 635 -17.27 13.44 16.68
CA ASN A 635 -17.09 13.97 15.33
C ASN A 635 -15.89 14.95 15.28
N PRO A 636 -14.65 14.47 15.49
CA PRO A 636 -13.46 15.32 15.52
C PRO A 636 -13.17 15.98 14.18
N LEU A 637 -13.60 15.37 13.07
CA LEU A 637 -13.41 15.90 11.71
C LEU A 637 -14.51 16.88 11.29
N ASN A 638 -15.48 17.14 12.14
CA ASN A 638 -16.64 17.98 11.86
C ASN A 638 -17.38 17.63 10.56
N VAL A 639 -17.51 16.32 10.28
CA VAL A 639 -18.15 15.79 9.07
C VAL A 639 -19.67 15.95 9.19
N ARG A 640 -20.33 16.35 8.08
CA ARG A 640 -21.78 16.36 7.95
C ARG A 640 -22.24 15.17 7.12
N MET A 641 -22.96 14.24 7.77
CA MET A 641 -23.46 13.04 7.11
C MET A 641 -24.74 13.27 6.31
N GLY A 642 -25.51 14.29 6.61
CA GLY A 642 -26.68 14.65 5.81
C GLY A 642 -26.30 14.90 4.34
N GLY A 643 -26.84 14.09 3.44
CA GLY A 643 -26.53 14.12 2.01
C GLY A 643 -25.11 13.72 1.64
N TYR A 644 -24.35 13.09 2.54
CA TYR A 644 -22.96 12.62 2.30
C TYR A 644 -22.90 11.66 1.12
N GLN A 645 -21.94 11.88 0.23
CA GLN A 645 -21.74 11.09 -0.98
C GLN A 645 -20.53 10.18 -0.80
N ARG A 646 -20.74 9.00 -0.21
CA ARG A 646 -19.70 8.00 0.05
C ARG A 646 -19.33 7.27 -1.23
N LEU A 647 -18.08 7.36 -1.65
CA LEU A 647 -17.57 6.56 -2.76
C LEU A 647 -17.60 5.07 -2.37
N VAL A 648 -18.34 4.26 -3.14
CA VAL A 648 -18.40 2.81 -2.99
C VAL A 648 -17.31 2.15 -3.85
N ARG A 649 -17.24 2.55 -5.14
CA ARG A 649 -16.20 2.14 -6.07
C ARG A 649 -16.09 3.14 -7.22
N GLY A 650 -14.88 3.35 -7.69
CA GLY A 650 -14.62 4.07 -8.93
C GLY A 650 -13.43 3.50 -9.65
N ASP A 651 -13.41 3.63 -10.97
CA ASP A 651 -12.24 3.34 -11.78
C ASP A 651 -12.25 4.16 -13.07
N ILE A 652 -11.09 4.20 -13.72
CA ILE A 652 -10.85 4.88 -15.00
C ILE A 652 -10.68 3.85 -16.11
N PHE A 653 -11.07 4.25 -17.33
CA PHE A 653 -10.79 3.49 -18.53
C PHE A 653 -10.29 4.41 -19.63
N ARG A 654 -9.10 4.14 -20.18
CA ARG A 654 -8.53 4.88 -21.30
C ARG A 654 -9.14 4.42 -22.62
N GLY A 655 -9.97 5.26 -23.22
CA GLY A 655 -10.88 4.86 -24.29
C GLY A 655 -10.24 4.36 -25.56
N LYS A 656 -8.99 4.74 -25.88
CA LYS A 656 -8.27 4.17 -27.03
C LYS A 656 -8.04 2.65 -26.92
N PHE A 657 -8.11 2.08 -25.72
CA PHE A 657 -7.98 0.64 -25.47
C PHE A 657 -9.31 -0.13 -25.45
N ARG A 658 -10.43 0.47 -25.83
CA ARG A 658 -11.79 -0.10 -25.76
C ARG A 658 -11.98 -1.45 -26.46
N HIS A 659 -11.14 -1.80 -27.40
CA HIS A 659 -11.18 -3.07 -28.12
C HIS A 659 -10.00 -3.99 -27.79
N SER A 660 -8.85 -3.41 -27.45
CA SER A 660 -7.65 -4.18 -27.10
C SER A 660 -6.68 -3.30 -26.31
N PHE A 661 -6.15 -3.81 -25.22
CA PHE A 661 -5.05 -3.16 -24.49
C PHE A 661 -3.72 -3.23 -25.22
N GLU A 662 -3.57 -4.15 -26.19
CA GLU A 662 -2.36 -4.30 -27.01
C GLU A 662 -2.38 -3.37 -28.24
N LYS A 663 -3.57 -3.06 -28.77
CA LYS A 663 -3.77 -2.34 -30.03
C LYS A 663 -4.72 -1.18 -29.84
N PRO A 664 -4.24 0.00 -29.42
CA PRO A 664 -5.08 1.17 -29.25
C PRO A 664 -5.64 1.67 -30.58
N GLU A 665 -6.88 2.18 -30.57
CA GLU A 665 -7.57 2.70 -31.74
C GLU A 665 -8.17 4.10 -31.45
N PRO A 666 -8.09 5.04 -32.42
CA PRO A 666 -8.71 6.37 -32.23
C PRO A 666 -10.23 6.29 -32.18
N PHE A 667 -10.85 7.26 -31.50
CA PHE A 667 -12.24 7.58 -31.71
C PHE A 667 -12.43 8.32 -33.04
N VAL A 668 -13.59 8.14 -33.66
CA VAL A 668 -14.04 8.98 -34.77
C VAL A 668 -14.87 10.12 -34.17
N PRO A 669 -14.46 11.40 -34.34
CA PRO A 669 -15.16 12.52 -33.75
C PRO A 669 -16.67 12.52 -34.03
N GLY A 670 -17.48 12.70 -33.00
CA GLY A 670 -18.93 12.73 -33.04
C GLY A 670 -19.62 11.37 -33.23
N ARG A 671 -18.91 10.29 -33.53
CA ARG A 671 -19.48 8.96 -33.71
C ARG A 671 -19.76 8.30 -32.35
N VAL A 672 -20.99 7.80 -32.16
CA VAL A 672 -21.34 7.01 -30.97
C VAL A 672 -20.54 5.70 -30.98
N THR A 673 -19.91 5.43 -29.86
CA THR A 673 -19.02 4.29 -29.67
C THR A 673 -19.31 3.64 -28.30
N LYS A 674 -19.36 2.32 -28.24
CA LYS A 674 -19.49 1.61 -26.97
C LYS A 674 -18.11 1.53 -26.26
N VAL A 675 -18.08 1.94 -24.99
CA VAL A 675 -16.98 1.71 -24.07
C VAL A 675 -17.51 0.86 -22.92
N ALA A 676 -16.91 -0.29 -22.68
CA ALA A 676 -17.34 -1.18 -21.61
C ALA A 676 -16.11 -1.68 -20.83
N PHE A 677 -16.20 -1.58 -19.51
CA PHE A 677 -15.13 -2.03 -18.60
C PHE A 677 -15.69 -2.44 -17.24
N GLU A 678 -14.91 -3.18 -16.49
CA GLU A 678 -15.25 -3.60 -15.15
C GLU A 678 -14.51 -2.74 -14.12
N LEU A 679 -15.22 -2.28 -13.10
CA LEU A 679 -14.66 -1.72 -11.88
C LEU A 679 -14.38 -2.88 -10.91
N PRO A 680 -13.39 -2.75 -10.03
CA PRO A 680 -13.09 -3.77 -9.02
C PRO A 680 -14.30 -4.13 -8.16
N ASP A 681 -14.29 -5.35 -7.64
CA ASP A 681 -15.37 -5.90 -6.82
C ASP A 681 -15.70 -5.04 -5.60
N VAL A 682 -16.92 -5.21 -5.14
CA VAL A 682 -17.47 -4.59 -3.92
C VAL A 682 -18.27 -5.60 -3.12
N GLN A 683 -18.47 -5.30 -1.84
CA GLN A 683 -19.55 -5.82 -0.99
C GLN A 683 -20.09 -4.63 -0.21
N HIS A 684 -21.22 -4.10 -0.67
CA HIS A 684 -21.79 -2.88 -0.09
C HIS A 684 -23.31 -2.92 -0.06
N ALA A 685 -23.88 -2.57 1.09
CA ALA A 685 -25.32 -2.40 1.28
C ALA A 685 -25.69 -0.92 1.23
N PHE A 686 -26.42 -0.53 0.19
CA PHE A 686 -27.16 0.72 0.20
C PHE A 686 -28.40 0.55 1.07
N LEU A 687 -28.50 1.33 2.13
CA LEU A 687 -29.60 1.17 3.09
C LEU A 687 -30.89 1.83 2.58
N LYS A 688 -32.01 1.43 3.14
CA LYS A 688 -33.31 2.07 2.90
C LYS A 688 -33.20 3.58 3.15
N GLY A 689 -33.76 4.39 2.25
CA GLY A 689 -33.70 5.85 2.31
C GLY A 689 -32.46 6.46 1.64
N HIS A 690 -31.38 5.68 1.44
CA HIS A 690 -30.22 6.09 0.66
C HIS A 690 -30.57 6.14 -0.85
N ARG A 691 -29.67 6.73 -1.64
CA ARG A 691 -29.76 6.73 -3.11
C ARG A 691 -28.48 6.15 -3.70
N ILE A 692 -28.62 5.41 -4.78
CA ILE A 692 -27.48 5.00 -5.59
C ILE A 692 -27.18 6.16 -6.56
N MET A 693 -25.94 6.66 -6.54
CA MET A 693 -25.49 7.67 -7.51
C MET A 693 -24.37 7.08 -8.38
N VAL A 694 -24.36 7.46 -9.66
CA VAL A 694 -23.27 7.20 -10.58
C VAL A 694 -22.78 8.52 -11.14
N GLN A 695 -21.47 8.78 -11.00
CA GLN A 695 -20.80 9.90 -11.65
C GLN A 695 -20.01 9.41 -12.87
N VAL A 696 -20.04 10.19 -13.95
CA VAL A 696 -19.24 9.97 -15.17
C VAL A 696 -18.45 11.23 -15.47
N GLN A 697 -17.13 11.11 -15.62
CA GLN A 697 -16.20 12.20 -15.90
C GLN A 697 -15.04 11.71 -16.76
N SER A 698 -14.16 12.60 -17.25
CA SER A 698 -13.05 12.23 -18.15
C SER A 698 -11.66 12.53 -17.60
N SER A 699 -11.55 12.78 -16.32
CA SER A 699 -10.28 12.92 -15.61
C SER A 699 -10.46 12.67 -14.12
N TRP A 700 -9.42 12.19 -13.46
CA TRP A 700 -9.37 11.95 -12.01
C TRP A 700 -7.94 12.26 -11.53
N PHE A 701 -7.61 13.56 -11.54
CA PHE A 701 -6.24 14.05 -11.47
C PHE A 701 -5.85 14.53 -10.06
N PRO A 702 -4.58 14.39 -9.65
CA PRO A 702 -3.49 13.64 -10.28
C PRO A 702 -3.44 12.16 -9.87
N LEU A 703 -4.56 11.57 -9.46
CA LEU A 703 -4.63 10.12 -9.23
C LEU A 703 -4.15 9.39 -10.49
N PHE A 704 -4.72 9.78 -11.65
CA PHE A 704 -4.30 9.31 -12.96
C PHE A 704 -3.75 10.45 -13.82
N ASP A 705 -2.95 10.09 -14.81
CA ASP A 705 -2.41 11.03 -15.79
C ASP A 705 -3.50 11.62 -16.69
N ARG A 706 -3.22 12.77 -17.29
CA ARG A 706 -4.18 13.47 -18.17
C ARG A 706 -4.18 12.85 -19.56
N ASN A 707 -5.38 12.67 -20.13
CA ASN A 707 -5.53 12.35 -21.53
C ASN A 707 -5.46 13.64 -22.38
N PRO A 708 -4.64 13.71 -23.44
CA PRO A 708 -4.61 14.81 -24.37
C PRO A 708 -5.91 15.04 -25.17
N GLN A 709 -6.83 14.05 -25.17
CA GLN A 709 -8.05 13.99 -25.97
C GLN A 709 -7.78 13.93 -27.47
N LYS A 710 -6.53 13.66 -27.80
CA LYS A 710 -5.97 13.41 -29.14
C LYS A 710 -5.31 12.03 -29.12
N PHE A 711 -5.64 11.23 -30.12
CA PHE A 711 -4.99 9.93 -30.27
C PHE A 711 -3.50 10.10 -30.58
N CYS A 712 -2.67 9.76 -29.62
CA CYS A 712 -1.21 9.79 -29.70
C CYS A 712 -0.63 8.87 -28.64
N ASP A 713 0.68 8.69 -28.64
CA ASP A 713 1.41 8.17 -27.48
C ASP A 713 1.43 9.26 -26.39
N ILE A 714 0.66 9.04 -25.33
CA ILE A 714 0.49 10.02 -24.23
C ILE A 714 1.79 10.26 -23.48
N ARG A 715 2.67 9.26 -23.42
CA ARG A 715 3.95 9.34 -22.73
C ARG A 715 4.95 10.23 -23.47
N ALA A 716 4.81 10.31 -24.80
CA ALA A 716 5.61 11.16 -25.66
C ALA A 716 4.96 12.50 -25.99
N ALA A 717 3.69 12.73 -25.61
CA ALA A 717 2.90 13.91 -25.95
C ALA A 717 3.59 15.23 -25.57
N ASP A 718 3.34 16.26 -26.39
CA ASP A 718 3.70 17.65 -26.13
C ASP A 718 2.53 18.46 -25.59
N GLU A 719 2.78 19.64 -25.01
CA GLU A 719 1.74 20.53 -24.47
C GLU A 719 0.67 20.88 -25.52
N GLN A 720 1.08 21.06 -26.77
CA GLN A 720 0.19 21.36 -27.90
C GLN A 720 -0.74 20.21 -28.31
N ASP A 721 -0.49 18.99 -27.81
CA ASP A 721 -1.35 17.83 -28.08
C ASP A 721 -2.59 17.83 -27.20
N PHE A 722 -2.51 18.52 -26.05
CA PHE A 722 -3.62 18.63 -25.10
C PHE A 722 -4.67 19.62 -25.59
N GLN A 723 -5.87 19.15 -25.83
CA GLN A 723 -6.99 19.95 -26.35
C GLN A 723 -8.26 19.73 -25.56
N GLN A 724 -9.14 20.73 -25.55
CA GLN A 724 -10.49 20.57 -25.03
C GLN A 724 -11.31 19.68 -25.96
N ALA A 725 -12.22 18.89 -25.40
CA ALA A 725 -13.19 18.12 -26.18
C ALA A 725 -14.54 18.07 -25.46
N THR A 726 -15.61 18.08 -26.25
CA THR A 726 -16.97 17.84 -25.75
C THR A 726 -17.22 16.32 -25.77
N HIS A 727 -17.62 15.80 -24.64
CA HIS A 727 -18.00 14.40 -24.47
C HIS A 727 -19.51 14.28 -24.25
N ARG A 728 -20.10 13.23 -24.82
CA ARG A 728 -21.53 12.91 -24.69
C ARG A 728 -21.69 11.50 -24.14
N LEU A 729 -22.60 11.38 -23.19
CA LEU A 729 -23.10 10.10 -22.70
C LEU A 729 -24.52 9.90 -23.28
N HIS A 730 -24.68 8.91 -24.15
CA HIS A 730 -25.95 8.61 -24.81
C HIS A 730 -26.81 7.71 -23.94
N ARG A 731 -28.13 7.95 -23.94
CA ARG A 731 -29.11 7.27 -23.08
C ARG A 731 -30.43 7.00 -23.83
N THR A 732 -30.36 6.64 -25.11
CA THR A 732 -31.49 6.23 -25.91
C THR A 732 -31.73 4.74 -25.90
N GLN A 733 -32.86 4.28 -26.42
CA GLN A 733 -33.12 2.85 -26.61
C GLN A 733 -32.09 2.18 -27.54
N GLU A 734 -31.57 2.92 -28.51
CA GLU A 734 -30.52 2.46 -29.43
C GLU A 734 -29.17 2.46 -28.76
N TYR A 735 -28.89 3.40 -27.85
CA TYR A 735 -27.63 3.58 -27.13
C TYR A 735 -27.87 3.64 -25.62
N PRO A 736 -28.26 2.49 -25.01
CA PRO A 736 -28.71 2.43 -23.61
C PRO A 736 -27.54 2.33 -22.64
N SER A 737 -26.85 3.44 -22.37
CA SER A 737 -25.80 3.46 -21.34
C SER A 737 -26.34 2.99 -19.99
N ASN A 738 -25.60 2.13 -19.32
CA ASN A 738 -25.99 1.53 -18.06
C ASN A 738 -24.78 1.10 -17.22
N VAL A 739 -25.05 0.87 -15.94
CA VAL A 739 -24.13 0.17 -15.04
C VAL A 739 -24.79 -1.14 -14.61
N VAL A 740 -24.04 -2.24 -14.63
CA VAL A 740 -24.53 -3.55 -14.22
C VAL A 740 -23.98 -3.86 -12.83
N PHE A 741 -24.87 -4.10 -11.90
CA PHE A 741 -24.56 -4.57 -10.55
C PHE A 741 -24.92 -6.05 -10.41
N ARG A 742 -24.14 -6.77 -9.61
CA ARG A 742 -24.57 -8.04 -9.05
C ARG A 742 -25.25 -7.77 -7.71
N VAL A 743 -26.54 -8.08 -7.61
CA VAL A 743 -27.34 -7.82 -6.39
C VAL A 743 -27.59 -9.15 -5.67
N LEU A 744 -27.31 -9.19 -4.37
CA LEU A 744 -27.67 -10.35 -3.54
C LEU A 744 -29.18 -10.50 -3.49
N THR A 745 -29.67 -11.69 -3.78
CA THR A 745 -31.10 -12.02 -3.58
C THR A 745 -31.31 -12.44 -2.13
N LYS A 746 -32.26 -11.79 -1.44
CA LYS A 746 -32.68 -12.15 -0.07
C LYS A 746 -33.22 -13.55 -0.03
#